data_780ff07caf0ba14d357fb73a65473eae
#
_entry.id   780ff07caf0ba14d357fb73a65473eae
#
_cell.length_a   1.000
_cell.length_b   1.000
_cell.length_c   1.000
_cell.angle_alpha   90.00
_cell.angle_beta   90.00
_cell.angle_gamma   90.00
#
_symmetry.space_group_name_H-M   'P 1'
#
loop_
_entity.id
_entity.type
_entity.pdbx_description
1 polymer ?
#
loop_
_entity_poly.entity_id
_entity_poly.type
_entity_poly.pdbx_seq_one_letter_code
_entity_poly.pdbx_strand_id
1 'polypeptide(L)'
;MNAEKALKTLEYQKILDMLKTHVSSERARELADETRPTDDKNLAESWLTETFEADKILYEQSLDPNFAIDNIVTSLERTRKLSNLTMAELLKIARVLKVSRILKNTLSRAIDADVIKGYSFGLFTNLPLEERIDKSIISDTEMSDDASPALRQIRIKIRRTNENVKLKLQSYVTQGKYQKYLQDNIVTMRGDRYVIPVKSEFKGAMQGLVHDQSASGQTLFIEPLAVVELNNELKTLLIEEQQEIEKILTDLTASVRGDVNKILNNYEIIARLDLIFARAKLARSMKAIMPKINDKGYINIVAGRHPLIDKNKVKPITIYLGKDFDVMLITGPNAGGKTVTLKLVGILEVMALSGMFIPAGADSEISTFSNIFTDIGDEQSIEQSLSTFSGHLKNIVSFINDITPDSLLLLDELGAGTDPAEGSALAVAITKEIKKVGAKAVITSHFNALKEYAVSTEGVGSSSMDFNVNTFEPLYRLIIGSTGTSNAIQIARRLGLKKEIVDDADSMLSEESKSFDKVLMSAEKARKTAEELTEQAKIHKIEAEKELKNVQDELKKLRDNNERLNEQIRKDTKKLIESSVSEANDIIDELKELLNKPDEQALFEARKLKKRLENMSAEYEENDINAEYDQNLNFIGGEIKVGDEVYVDTLDKVGKVTAVNKNGEYEIMLGAVKTKVKAKNCKRLAPTKSKSQRVSVSKAFSNAQIKTEINLLGKTVDEAIFELEPFLYQASEANVPEVRVVHGKGTGALRKGVQAFLKGHPCVKEFRDGVYGEGDNGVTMVKIK
;
A
#
# COMPACT_ATOMS: atom_id res chain seq x y z
N MET A 1 18.31 0.84 -23.66
CA MET A 1 17.04 1.59 -23.84
C MET A 1 17.30 2.97 -24.42
N ASN A 2 16.65 3.35 -25.51
CA ASN A 2 16.75 4.71 -26.07
C ASN A 2 15.55 5.54 -25.56
N ALA A 3 15.77 6.42 -24.61
CA ALA A 3 14.71 7.18 -23.94
C ALA A 3 15.08 8.62 -23.54
N GLU A 4 16.25 9.15 -23.94
CA GLU A 4 16.74 10.45 -23.42
C GLU A 4 15.75 11.60 -23.63
N LYS A 5 15.17 11.70 -24.84
CA LYS A 5 14.16 12.73 -25.12
C LYS A 5 12.89 12.49 -24.30
N ALA A 6 12.48 11.22 -24.16
CA ALA A 6 11.32 10.85 -23.35
C ALA A 6 11.52 11.20 -21.87
N LEU A 7 12.70 10.93 -21.31
CA LEU A 7 13.02 11.26 -19.91
C LEU A 7 12.85 12.76 -19.63
N LYS A 8 13.28 13.63 -20.58
CA LYS A 8 13.10 15.07 -20.48
C LYS A 8 11.64 15.48 -20.56
N THR A 9 10.91 14.95 -21.54
CA THR A 9 9.49 15.26 -21.77
C THR A 9 8.61 14.79 -20.61
N LEU A 10 8.93 13.64 -20.01
CA LEU A 10 8.25 13.05 -18.86
C LEU A 10 8.67 13.70 -17.53
N GLU A 11 9.59 14.67 -17.56
CA GLU A 11 10.10 15.36 -16.38
C GLU A 11 10.75 14.41 -15.34
N TYR A 12 11.40 13.35 -15.83
CA TYR A 12 12.00 12.32 -14.96
C TYR A 12 13.04 12.88 -14.00
N GLN A 13 13.76 13.95 -14.39
CA GLN A 13 14.71 14.62 -13.49
C GLN A 13 14.06 15.08 -12.19
N LYS A 14 12.79 15.52 -12.22
CA LYS A 14 12.07 15.90 -10.99
C LYS A 14 11.87 14.71 -10.04
N ILE A 15 11.70 13.50 -10.59
CA ILE A 15 11.63 12.27 -9.77
C ILE A 15 12.99 11.98 -9.14
N LEU A 16 14.09 12.14 -9.89
CA LEU A 16 15.45 11.98 -9.36
C LEU A 16 15.74 13.05 -8.29
N ASP A 17 15.25 14.28 -8.46
CA ASP A 17 15.39 15.32 -7.45
C ASP A 17 14.61 14.97 -6.16
N MET A 18 13.42 14.39 -6.29
CA MET A 18 12.70 13.85 -5.13
C MET A 18 13.48 12.69 -4.47
N LEU A 19 14.06 11.79 -5.24
CA LEU A 19 14.90 10.70 -4.74
C LEU A 19 16.09 11.23 -3.95
N LYS A 20 16.76 12.26 -4.47
CA LYS A 20 17.92 12.92 -3.84
C LYS A 20 17.60 13.54 -2.48
N THR A 21 16.35 13.88 -2.20
CA THR A 21 15.96 14.36 -0.84
C THR A 21 16.08 13.30 0.24
N HIS A 22 16.11 12.03 -0.14
CA HIS A 22 16.21 10.89 0.77
C HIS A 22 17.62 10.31 0.89
N VAL A 23 18.57 10.81 0.10
CA VAL A 23 19.96 10.36 0.07
C VAL A 23 20.81 11.13 1.08
N SER A 24 21.72 10.45 1.75
CA SER A 24 22.58 11.01 2.81
C SER A 24 23.99 11.34 2.34
N SER A 25 24.54 10.59 1.37
CA SER A 25 25.92 10.73 0.89
C SER A 25 26.00 11.44 -0.46
N GLU A 26 27.12 12.13 -0.71
CA GLU A 26 27.36 12.85 -1.96
C GLU A 26 27.41 11.87 -3.17
N ARG A 27 28.12 10.75 -3.03
CA ARG A 27 28.23 9.76 -4.10
C ARG A 27 26.88 9.12 -4.45
N ALA A 28 26.03 8.87 -3.46
CA ALA A 28 24.68 8.35 -3.74
C ALA A 28 23.79 9.38 -4.46
N ARG A 29 24.02 10.70 -4.26
CA ARG A 29 23.36 11.76 -5.06
C ARG A 29 23.80 11.71 -6.52
N GLU A 30 25.10 11.51 -6.79
CA GLU A 30 25.61 11.29 -8.13
C GLU A 30 24.99 10.05 -8.77
N LEU A 31 24.98 8.92 -8.05
CA LEU A 31 24.34 7.68 -8.51
C LEU A 31 22.84 7.86 -8.78
N ALA A 32 22.15 8.68 -8.00
CA ALA A 32 20.75 9.03 -8.27
C ALA A 32 20.60 9.78 -9.59
N ASP A 33 21.47 10.75 -9.89
CA ASP A 33 21.48 11.47 -11.17
C ASP A 33 21.89 10.58 -12.35
N GLU A 34 22.71 9.56 -12.12
CA GLU A 34 23.12 8.54 -13.09
C GLU A 34 22.03 7.48 -13.34
N THR A 35 20.98 7.40 -12.50
CA THR A 35 19.94 6.38 -12.60
C THR A 35 19.15 6.52 -13.91
N ARG A 36 19.13 5.44 -14.69
CA ARG A 36 18.42 5.36 -15.99
C ARG A 36 17.57 4.07 -16.03
N PRO A 37 16.46 4.08 -16.76
CA PRO A 37 15.65 2.87 -16.98
C PRO A 37 16.44 1.86 -17.82
N THR A 38 16.21 0.59 -17.54
CA THR A 38 16.77 -0.54 -18.29
C THR A 38 15.69 -1.22 -19.13
N ASP A 39 16.10 -1.83 -20.25
CA ASP A 39 15.27 -2.75 -21.06
C ASP A 39 15.51 -4.22 -20.69
N ASP A 40 16.44 -4.50 -19.79
CA ASP A 40 16.64 -5.84 -19.24
C ASP A 40 15.68 -6.11 -18.08
N LYS A 41 14.75 -7.04 -18.30
CA LYS A 41 13.77 -7.48 -17.30
C LYS A 41 14.43 -7.97 -16.01
N ASN A 42 15.46 -8.82 -16.12
CA ASN A 42 16.09 -9.40 -14.95
C ASN A 42 16.80 -8.32 -14.11
N LEU A 43 17.38 -7.34 -14.78
CA LEU A 43 18.03 -6.22 -14.11
C LEU A 43 17.00 -5.31 -13.42
N ALA A 44 15.86 -5.02 -14.07
CA ALA A 44 14.77 -4.25 -13.48
C ALA A 44 14.18 -4.96 -12.24
N GLU A 45 13.91 -6.26 -12.35
CA GLU A 45 13.43 -7.09 -11.25
C GLU A 45 14.43 -7.14 -10.08
N SER A 46 15.73 -7.23 -10.38
CA SER A 46 16.79 -7.18 -9.36
C SER A 46 16.78 -5.85 -8.61
N TRP A 47 16.70 -4.72 -9.31
CA TRP A 47 16.65 -3.39 -8.69
C TRP A 47 15.37 -3.17 -7.86
N LEU A 48 14.24 -3.68 -8.32
CA LEU A 48 12.99 -3.64 -7.57
C LEU A 48 13.06 -4.52 -6.30
N THR A 49 13.73 -5.66 -6.40
CA THR A 49 13.97 -6.55 -5.25
C THR A 49 14.87 -5.88 -4.21
N GLU A 50 15.96 -5.20 -4.64
CA GLU A 50 16.79 -4.36 -3.76
C GLU A 50 15.93 -3.36 -2.98
N THR A 51 15.05 -2.65 -3.70
CA THR A 51 14.14 -1.65 -3.10
C THR A 51 13.14 -2.29 -2.15
N PHE A 52 12.60 -3.47 -2.49
CA PHE A 52 11.67 -4.23 -1.68
C PHE A 52 12.28 -4.72 -0.35
N GLU A 53 13.50 -5.26 -0.42
CA GLU A 53 14.22 -5.69 0.78
C GLU A 53 14.55 -4.51 1.70
N ALA A 54 14.96 -3.36 1.12
CA ALA A 54 15.19 -2.14 1.89
C ALA A 54 13.89 -1.61 2.55
N ASP A 55 12.76 -1.69 1.85
CA ASP A 55 11.44 -1.33 2.40
C ASP A 55 11.06 -2.22 3.59
N LYS A 56 11.27 -3.54 3.50
CA LYS A 56 11.08 -4.48 4.61
C LYS A 56 11.96 -4.15 5.81
N ILE A 57 13.23 -3.88 5.58
CA ILE A 57 14.19 -3.53 6.65
C ILE A 57 13.74 -2.26 7.37
N LEU A 58 13.37 -1.21 6.63
CA LEU A 58 12.97 0.07 7.21
C LEU A 58 11.68 -0.02 8.02
N TYR A 59 10.66 -0.70 7.51
CA TYR A 59 9.29 -0.57 8.02
C TYR A 59 8.75 -1.81 8.73
N GLU A 60 9.17 -3.01 8.35
CA GLU A 60 8.77 -4.23 9.05
C GLU A 60 9.73 -4.54 10.21
N GLN A 61 11.04 -4.29 10.02
CA GLN A 61 12.07 -4.54 11.03
C GLN A 61 12.44 -3.28 11.82
N SER A 62 11.91 -2.11 11.43
CA SER A 62 12.16 -0.81 12.07
C SER A 62 13.64 -0.45 12.19
N LEU A 63 14.45 -0.81 11.19
CA LEU A 63 15.88 -0.52 11.12
C LEU A 63 16.12 0.57 10.07
N ASP A 64 16.56 1.75 10.52
CA ASP A 64 16.95 2.87 9.63
C ASP A 64 18.47 3.10 9.73
N PRO A 65 19.27 2.48 8.85
CA PRO A 65 20.72 2.63 8.85
C PRO A 65 21.15 4.04 8.44
N ASN A 66 22.25 4.52 9.04
CA ASN A 66 22.85 5.80 8.67
C ASN A 66 23.95 5.58 7.62
N PHE A 67 23.83 6.24 6.46
CA PHE A 67 24.76 6.15 5.33
C PHE A 67 25.61 7.43 5.15
N ALA A 68 25.57 8.36 6.09
CA ALA A 68 26.27 9.65 5.95
C ALA A 68 27.78 9.45 5.98
N ILE A 69 28.42 9.59 4.81
CA ILE A 69 29.86 9.55 4.60
C ILE A 69 30.29 10.71 3.71
N ASP A 70 31.54 11.15 3.92
CA ASP A 70 32.15 12.18 3.11
C ASP A 70 32.87 11.59 1.88
N ASN A 71 33.14 12.43 0.89
CA ASN A 71 33.96 12.02 -0.26
C ASN A 71 35.41 11.81 0.17
N ILE A 72 35.93 10.61 -0.12
CA ILE A 72 37.31 10.20 0.19
C ILE A 72 38.14 9.81 -1.02
N VAL A 73 37.55 9.86 -2.23
CA VAL A 73 38.19 9.34 -3.45
C VAL A 73 39.50 10.04 -3.74
N THR A 74 39.50 11.38 -3.78
CA THR A 74 40.70 12.18 -4.06
C THR A 74 41.81 11.98 -3.02
N SER A 75 41.44 11.83 -1.75
CA SER A 75 42.39 11.58 -0.65
C SER A 75 43.04 10.20 -0.78
N LEU A 76 42.26 9.18 -1.13
CA LEU A 76 42.79 7.82 -1.36
C LEU A 76 43.65 7.73 -2.63
N GLU A 77 43.31 8.45 -3.70
CA GLU A 77 44.10 8.52 -4.89
C GLU A 77 45.47 9.18 -4.62
N ARG A 78 45.54 10.26 -3.83
CA ARG A 78 46.79 10.89 -3.38
C ARG A 78 47.62 9.94 -2.53
N THR A 79 46.96 9.14 -1.67
CA THR A 79 47.64 8.14 -0.85
C THR A 79 48.35 7.08 -1.68
N ARG A 80 47.79 6.67 -2.82
CA ARG A 80 48.45 5.79 -3.80
C ARG A 80 49.73 6.41 -4.37
N LYS A 81 49.75 7.75 -4.50
CA LYS A 81 50.91 8.51 -4.97
C LYS A 81 51.89 8.89 -3.86
N LEU A 82 51.84 8.18 -2.73
CA LEU A 82 52.75 8.37 -1.58
C LEU A 82 52.60 9.72 -0.85
N SER A 83 51.52 10.47 -1.06
CA SER A 83 51.24 11.68 -0.29
C SER A 83 50.64 11.33 1.07
N ASN A 84 51.01 12.09 2.07
CA ASN A 84 50.40 11.95 3.41
C ASN A 84 48.98 12.55 3.44
N LEU A 85 48.12 11.95 4.25
CA LEU A 85 46.79 12.42 4.55
C LEU A 85 46.83 13.44 5.69
N THR A 86 45.96 14.43 5.63
CA THR A 86 45.70 15.37 6.71
C THR A 86 44.83 14.71 7.81
N MET A 87 44.72 15.35 8.98
CA MET A 87 43.86 14.92 10.07
C MET A 87 42.39 14.82 9.60
N ALA A 88 41.88 15.84 8.91
CA ALA A 88 40.53 15.89 8.36
C ALA A 88 40.27 14.71 7.39
N GLU A 89 41.21 14.39 6.50
CA GLU A 89 41.08 13.27 5.55
C GLU A 89 41.07 11.91 6.26
N LEU A 90 41.90 11.74 7.29
CA LEU A 90 41.95 10.53 8.11
C LEU A 90 40.63 10.32 8.89
N LEU A 91 40.03 11.38 9.46
CA LEU A 91 38.74 11.31 10.14
C LEU A 91 37.62 10.92 9.16
N LYS A 92 37.60 11.43 7.93
CA LYS A 92 36.66 11.01 6.92
C LYS A 92 36.78 9.51 6.59
N ILE A 93 38.01 9.02 6.47
CA ILE A 93 38.30 7.60 6.24
C ILE A 93 37.86 6.74 7.42
N ALA A 94 38.18 7.17 8.66
CA ALA A 94 37.70 6.48 9.87
C ALA A 94 36.18 6.41 9.92
N ARG A 95 35.48 7.49 9.52
CA ARG A 95 34.01 7.50 9.40
C ARG A 95 33.49 6.45 8.43
N VAL A 96 34.12 6.30 7.24
CA VAL A 96 33.76 5.25 6.27
C VAL A 96 33.95 3.86 6.87
N LEU A 97 35.07 3.59 7.56
CA LEU A 97 35.33 2.30 8.23
C LEU A 97 34.29 2.02 9.31
N LYS A 98 33.96 3.02 10.13
CA LYS A 98 32.96 2.94 11.20
C LYS A 98 31.56 2.67 10.66
N VAL A 99 31.13 3.42 9.64
CA VAL A 99 29.84 3.20 8.98
C VAL A 99 29.81 1.80 8.35
N SER A 100 30.86 1.37 7.67
CA SER A 100 30.97 0.01 7.11
C SER A 100 30.78 -1.08 8.18
N ARG A 101 31.43 -0.93 9.32
CA ARG A 101 31.31 -1.87 10.44
C ARG A 101 29.89 -1.92 11.03
N ILE A 102 29.29 -0.74 11.23
CA ILE A 102 27.90 -0.64 11.74
C ILE A 102 26.93 -1.28 10.74
N LEU A 103 27.02 -0.92 9.46
CA LEU A 103 26.16 -1.47 8.39
C LEU A 103 26.32 -2.99 8.28
N LYS A 104 27.55 -3.49 8.28
CA LYS A 104 27.81 -4.94 8.24
C LYS A 104 27.10 -5.66 9.39
N ASN A 105 27.24 -5.15 10.62
CA ASN A 105 26.63 -5.78 11.80
C ASN A 105 25.10 -5.65 11.83
N THR A 106 24.54 -4.56 11.31
CA THR A 106 23.10 -4.32 11.30
C THR A 106 22.43 -5.11 10.18
N LEU A 107 22.91 -4.96 8.94
CA LEU A 107 22.26 -5.53 7.76
C LEU A 107 22.49 -7.05 7.63
N SER A 108 23.59 -7.61 8.17
CA SER A 108 23.77 -9.06 8.19
C SER A 108 22.72 -9.82 9.01
N ARG A 109 22.02 -9.14 9.90
CA ARG A 109 20.93 -9.69 10.74
C ARG A 109 19.54 -9.47 10.18
N ALA A 110 19.42 -8.75 9.06
CA ALA A 110 18.12 -8.51 8.42
C ALA A 110 17.46 -9.85 8.05
N ILE A 111 16.13 -9.93 8.16
CA ILE A 111 15.37 -11.15 7.86
C ILE A 111 14.81 -11.03 6.44
N ASP A 112 14.85 -12.11 5.65
CA ASP A 112 14.34 -12.15 4.26
C ASP A 112 14.85 -11.00 3.38
N ALA A 113 16.16 -10.72 3.43
CA ALA A 113 16.80 -9.62 2.71
C ALA A 113 18.17 -10.08 2.19
N ASP A 114 18.20 -11.09 1.33
CA ASP A 114 19.43 -11.77 0.93
C ASP A 114 20.30 -10.92 0.01
N VAL A 115 19.72 -10.06 -0.82
CA VAL A 115 20.46 -9.14 -1.69
C VAL A 115 21.16 -8.07 -0.85
N ILE A 116 20.44 -7.45 0.09
CA ILE A 116 21.01 -6.45 1.02
C ILE A 116 22.08 -7.07 1.92
N LYS A 117 21.89 -8.31 2.40
CA LYS A 117 22.93 -9.06 3.12
C LYS A 117 24.18 -9.26 2.26
N GLY A 118 24.01 -9.59 0.98
CA GLY A 118 25.10 -9.75 0.03
C GLY A 118 26.00 -8.50 -0.01
N TYR A 119 25.41 -7.31 -0.10
CA TYR A 119 26.15 -6.06 0.01
C TYR A 119 26.86 -5.92 1.35
N SER A 120 26.20 -6.25 2.46
CA SER A 120 26.77 -6.13 3.80
C SER A 120 27.99 -7.04 4.01
N PHE A 121 27.98 -8.24 3.45
CA PHE A 121 29.13 -9.15 3.50
C PHE A 121 30.33 -8.62 2.70
N GLY A 122 30.09 -7.87 1.63
CA GLY A 122 31.14 -7.20 0.83
C GLY A 122 31.86 -6.06 1.57
N LEU A 123 31.33 -5.60 2.70
CA LEU A 123 31.93 -4.52 3.48
C LEU A 123 33.16 -5.02 4.26
N PHE A 124 34.30 -4.38 4.01
CA PHE A 124 35.54 -4.58 4.75
C PHE A 124 35.51 -3.82 6.07
N THR A 125 36.00 -4.42 7.14
CA THR A 125 36.13 -3.79 8.47
C THR A 125 37.56 -3.87 8.97
N ASN A 126 38.06 -2.77 9.52
CA ASN A 126 39.38 -2.68 10.16
C ASN A 126 39.24 -1.86 11.46
N LEU A 127 38.73 -2.52 12.50
CA LEU A 127 38.53 -1.88 13.82
C LEU A 127 39.83 -1.31 14.42
N PRO A 128 41.00 -2.02 14.35
CA PRO A 128 42.24 -1.47 14.87
C PRO A 128 42.64 -0.15 14.20
N LEU A 129 42.46 0.00 12.88
CA LEU A 129 42.75 1.24 12.17
C LEU A 129 41.75 2.33 12.53
N GLU A 130 40.45 2.01 12.58
CA GLU A 130 39.38 2.94 13.00
C GLU A 130 39.70 3.52 14.38
N GLU A 131 39.92 2.65 15.38
CA GLU A 131 40.21 3.08 16.75
C GLU A 131 41.53 3.85 16.87
N ARG A 132 42.55 3.48 16.09
CA ARG A 132 43.84 4.18 16.12
C ARG A 132 43.70 5.59 15.59
N ILE A 133 42.91 5.81 14.52
CA ILE A 133 42.64 7.17 14.00
C ILE A 133 41.82 7.98 15.02
N ASP A 134 40.71 7.40 15.52
CA ASP A 134 39.82 8.07 16.49
C ASP A 134 40.54 8.45 17.79
N LYS A 135 41.49 7.62 18.27
CA LYS A 135 42.30 7.93 19.45
C LYS A 135 43.36 9.00 19.20
N SER A 136 43.90 9.03 17.96
CA SER A 136 45.01 9.92 17.62
C SER A 136 44.55 11.33 17.23
N ILE A 137 43.35 11.48 16.69
CA ILE A 137 42.88 12.75 16.09
C ILE A 137 41.58 13.16 16.78
N ILE A 138 41.58 14.36 17.39
CA ILE A 138 40.39 14.92 18.08
C ILE A 138 39.51 15.71 17.10
N SER A 139 40.14 16.50 16.23
CA SER A 139 39.47 17.35 15.23
C SER A 139 40.30 17.52 13.99
N ASP A 140 39.78 18.22 13.00
CA ASP A 140 40.47 18.49 11.71
C ASP A 140 41.84 19.17 11.87
N THR A 141 42.06 19.83 13.02
CA THR A 141 43.28 20.63 13.29
C THR A 141 44.01 20.22 14.57
N GLU A 142 43.41 19.28 15.35
CA GLU A 142 43.93 18.93 16.67
C GLU A 142 44.21 17.43 16.79
N MET A 143 45.47 17.10 17.11
CA MET A 143 45.90 15.75 17.44
C MET A 143 45.87 15.52 18.98
N SER A 144 45.43 14.33 19.39
CA SER A 144 45.39 13.95 20.78
C SER A 144 46.77 13.85 21.41
N ASP A 145 46.89 14.22 22.67
CA ASP A 145 48.09 13.95 23.47
C ASP A 145 48.42 12.44 23.52
N ASP A 146 47.42 11.58 23.40
CA ASP A 146 47.53 10.13 23.47
C ASP A 146 47.84 9.49 22.11
N ALA A 147 48.06 10.28 21.06
CA ALA A 147 48.39 9.76 19.71
C ALA A 147 49.73 9.00 19.69
N SER A 148 50.71 9.47 20.48
CA SER A 148 51.95 8.74 20.79
C SER A 148 52.51 9.09 22.16
N PRO A 149 53.23 8.16 22.82
CA PRO A 149 53.96 8.49 24.05
C PRO A 149 54.95 9.63 23.90
N ALA A 150 55.57 9.75 22.72
CA ALA A 150 56.55 10.82 22.40
C ALA A 150 55.83 12.18 22.36
N LEU A 151 54.70 12.30 21.64
CA LEU A 151 53.92 13.55 21.56
C LEU A 151 53.46 14.02 22.93
N ARG A 152 52.97 13.09 23.78
CA ARG A 152 52.57 13.40 25.17
C ARG A 152 53.74 13.99 25.95
N GLN A 153 54.97 13.39 25.84
CA GLN A 153 56.16 13.88 26.57
C GLN A 153 56.57 15.28 26.07
N ILE A 154 56.57 15.51 24.75
CA ILE A 154 56.88 16.79 24.17
C ILE A 154 55.92 17.88 24.64
N ARG A 155 54.61 17.61 24.62
CA ARG A 155 53.59 18.56 25.07
C ARG A 155 53.63 18.84 26.56
N ILE A 156 54.01 17.88 27.39
CA ILE A 156 54.28 18.09 28.82
C ILE A 156 55.46 19.06 29.02
N LYS A 157 56.55 18.86 28.21
CA LYS A 157 57.71 19.77 28.25
C LYS A 157 57.33 21.16 27.76
N ILE A 158 56.58 21.28 26.67
CA ILE A 158 56.10 22.59 26.16
C ILE A 158 55.32 23.34 27.22
N ARG A 159 54.34 22.67 27.90
CA ARG A 159 53.54 23.28 28.96
C ARG A 159 54.44 23.77 30.09
N ARG A 160 55.36 22.93 30.55
CA ARG A 160 56.31 23.27 31.62
C ARG A 160 57.21 24.42 31.26
N THR A 161 57.80 24.40 30.04
CA THR A 161 58.69 25.48 29.56
C THR A 161 57.93 26.79 29.38
N ASN A 162 56.67 26.73 28.85
CA ASN A 162 55.79 27.89 28.78
C ASN A 162 55.49 28.52 30.16
N GLU A 163 55.21 27.69 31.15
CA GLU A 163 55.03 28.17 32.52
C GLU A 163 56.29 28.81 33.08
N ASN A 164 57.44 28.18 32.87
CA ASN A 164 58.72 28.71 33.30
C ASN A 164 59.04 30.06 32.64
N VAL A 165 58.78 30.20 31.30
CA VAL A 165 58.95 31.49 30.58
C VAL A 165 58.04 32.55 31.20
N LYS A 166 56.76 32.24 31.40
CA LYS A 166 55.78 33.17 31.98
C LYS A 166 56.18 33.61 33.40
N LEU A 167 56.52 32.64 34.25
CA LEU A 167 56.99 32.95 35.64
C LEU A 167 58.23 33.85 35.66
N LYS A 168 59.19 33.56 34.76
CA LYS A 168 60.40 34.34 34.62
C LYS A 168 60.09 35.77 34.18
N LEU A 169 59.27 35.93 33.12
CA LEU A 169 58.85 37.25 32.61
C LEU A 169 57.97 37.99 33.61
N GLN A 170 57.11 37.30 34.33
CA GLN A 170 56.27 37.90 35.38
C GLN A 170 57.14 38.52 36.50
N SER A 171 58.32 37.91 36.80
CA SER A 171 59.25 38.49 37.74
C SER A 171 59.81 39.85 37.29
N TYR A 172 59.98 40.05 35.96
CA TYR A 172 60.39 41.37 35.40
C TYR A 172 59.25 42.39 35.46
N VAL A 173 58.01 41.95 35.28
CA VAL A 173 56.81 42.81 35.30
C VAL A 173 56.44 43.24 36.72
N THR A 174 56.66 42.38 37.73
CA THR A 174 56.28 42.64 39.13
C THR A 174 57.35 43.30 40.00
N GLN A 175 58.66 43.15 39.64
CA GLN A 175 59.72 43.75 40.37
C GLN A 175 59.80 45.29 40.17
N GLY A 176 59.68 46.08 41.22
CA GLY A 176 59.65 47.53 41.17
C GLY A 176 60.85 48.13 40.43
N LYS A 177 62.02 47.45 40.43
CA LYS A 177 63.24 47.86 39.70
C LYS A 177 63.02 48.03 38.21
N TYR A 178 62.18 47.16 37.58
CA TYR A 178 62.00 47.15 36.15
C TYR A 178 60.74 47.87 35.67
N GLN A 179 59.72 48.04 36.58
CA GLN A 179 58.45 48.67 36.28
C GLN A 179 58.57 50.05 35.57
N LYS A 180 59.53 50.85 35.98
CA LYS A 180 59.76 52.20 35.38
C LYS A 180 60.20 52.16 33.97
N TYR A 181 60.74 51.03 33.47
CA TYR A 181 61.23 50.84 32.12
C TYR A 181 60.12 50.27 31.19
N LEU A 182 59.10 49.66 31.75
CA LEU A 182 58.03 49.05 30.99
C LEU A 182 57.04 50.11 30.52
N GLN A 183 56.51 49.92 29.29
CA GLN A 183 55.38 50.68 28.78
C GLN A 183 54.09 50.24 29.43
N ASP A 184 53.92 48.90 29.50
CA ASP A 184 52.80 48.22 30.17
C ASP A 184 53.32 47.04 30.98
N ASN A 185 52.69 46.75 32.13
CA ASN A 185 53.08 45.66 33.02
C ASN A 185 52.45 44.30 32.56
N ILE A 186 52.68 43.92 31.31
CA ILE A 186 52.16 42.71 30.69
C ILE A 186 53.28 41.89 30.04
N VAL A 187 53.04 40.58 29.94
CA VAL A 187 53.82 39.68 29.06
C VAL A 187 53.02 39.50 27.79
N THR A 188 53.65 39.64 26.64
CA THR A 188 53.02 39.47 25.31
C THR A 188 53.87 38.57 24.44
N MET A 189 53.33 38.19 23.24
CA MET A 189 54.07 37.43 22.23
C MET A 189 54.32 38.28 21.00
N ARG A 190 55.54 38.13 20.42
CA ARG A 190 55.89 38.67 19.10
C ARG A 190 56.75 37.66 18.37
N GLY A 191 56.38 37.31 17.16
CA GLY A 191 57.15 36.36 16.36
C GLY A 191 57.39 35.02 17.08
N ASP A 192 56.36 34.43 17.71
CA ASP A 192 56.41 33.18 18.49
C ASP A 192 57.32 33.20 19.72
N ARG A 193 57.67 34.41 20.22
CA ARG A 193 58.47 34.57 21.44
C ARG A 193 57.72 35.38 22.48
N TYR A 194 57.87 34.99 23.70
CA TYR A 194 57.41 35.77 24.83
C TYR A 194 58.32 36.95 25.08
N VAL A 195 57.75 38.14 25.14
CA VAL A 195 58.47 39.43 25.26
C VAL A 195 57.73 40.33 26.25
N ILE A 196 58.42 41.39 26.70
CA ILE A 196 57.84 42.48 27.52
C ILE A 196 57.92 43.79 26.74
N PRO A 197 56.89 44.67 26.83
CA PRO A 197 56.90 45.99 26.22
C PRO A 197 57.74 46.98 27.04
N VAL A 198 58.83 47.49 26.49
CA VAL A 198 59.75 48.44 27.13
C VAL A 198 59.68 49.77 26.39
N LYS A 199 59.69 50.89 27.12
CA LYS A 199 59.77 52.21 26.51
C LYS A 199 61.06 52.37 25.74
N SER A 200 61.04 52.95 24.56
CA SER A 200 62.19 53.05 23.65
C SER A 200 63.39 53.78 24.25
N GLU A 201 63.13 54.77 25.15
CA GLU A 201 64.16 55.53 25.86
C GLU A 201 64.97 54.68 26.87
N PHE A 202 64.43 53.53 27.33
CA PHE A 202 65.08 52.61 28.23
C PHE A 202 65.67 51.35 27.57
N LYS A 203 65.84 51.34 26.23
CA LYS A 203 66.42 50.22 25.47
C LYS A 203 67.73 49.70 26.08
N GLY A 204 68.60 50.59 26.55
CA GLY A 204 69.88 50.20 27.16
C GLY A 204 69.83 49.73 28.60
N ALA A 205 68.74 49.99 29.30
CA ALA A 205 68.53 49.57 30.69
C ALA A 205 68.03 48.12 30.84
N MET A 206 67.49 47.54 29.75
CA MET A 206 67.02 46.17 29.72
C MET A 206 67.90 45.33 28.76
N GLN A 207 68.71 44.45 29.35
CA GLN A 207 69.54 43.53 28.56
C GLN A 207 68.67 42.47 27.92
N GLY A 208 68.52 42.46 26.58
CA GLY A 208 67.65 41.54 25.84
C GLY A 208 67.69 41.79 24.33
N LEU A 209 67.02 40.93 23.61
CA LEU A 209 66.82 40.99 22.15
C LEU A 209 65.53 41.74 21.82
N VAL A 210 65.61 42.74 20.93
CA VAL A 210 64.45 43.46 20.41
C VAL A 210 63.85 42.63 19.26
N HIS A 211 62.60 42.20 19.41
CA HIS A 211 61.93 41.41 18.40
C HIS A 211 60.96 42.23 17.53
N ASP A 212 60.41 43.30 18.10
CA ASP A 212 59.45 44.14 17.41
C ASP A 212 59.44 45.56 17.99
N GLN A 213 58.83 46.50 17.28
CA GLN A 213 58.66 47.89 17.69
C GLN A 213 57.23 48.33 17.40
N SER A 214 56.61 49.13 18.27
CA SER A 214 55.29 49.70 18.03
C SER A 214 55.31 50.64 16.83
N ALA A 215 54.18 50.82 16.16
CA ALA A 215 54.03 51.67 14.98
C ALA A 215 54.47 53.15 15.25
N SER A 216 54.34 53.63 16.52
CA SER A 216 54.79 54.94 16.94
C SER A 216 56.28 55.00 17.27
N GLY A 217 56.98 53.89 17.29
CA GLY A 217 58.38 53.82 17.72
C GLY A 217 58.65 53.96 19.20
N GLN A 218 57.63 54.19 20.00
CA GLN A 218 57.75 54.48 21.44
C GLN A 218 57.90 53.24 22.32
N THR A 219 57.51 52.04 21.83
CA THR A 219 57.58 50.80 22.57
C THR A 219 58.43 49.78 21.82
N LEU A 220 59.38 49.17 22.48
CA LEU A 220 60.17 48.04 22.01
C LEU A 220 59.70 46.77 22.72
N PHE A 221 59.49 45.73 21.92
CA PHE A 221 59.17 44.42 22.46
C PHE A 221 60.47 43.64 22.67
N ILE A 222 60.91 43.57 23.95
CA ILE A 222 62.21 43.01 24.30
C ILE A 222 62.05 41.63 24.92
N GLU A 223 62.83 40.66 24.45
CA GLU A 223 63.05 39.37 25.09
C GLU A 223 64.27 39.52 26.05
N PRO A 224 64.09 39.46 27.38
CA PRO A 224 65.20 39.53 28.31
C PRO A 224 66.19 38.35 28.10
N LEU A 225 67.49 38.58 28.22
CA LEU A 225 68.51 37.55 28.06
C LEU A 225 68.26 36.31 28.93
N ALA A 226 67.71 36.47 30.14
CA ALA A 226 67.38 35.37 31.05
C ALA A 226 66.23 34.49 30.56
N VAL A 227 65.55 34.85 29.46
CA VAL A 227 64.40 34.10 28.87
C VAL A 227 64.74 33.57 27.46
N VAL A 228 65.80 34.04 26.85
CA VAL A 228 66.22 33.67 25.49
C VAL A 228 66.41 32.15 25.34
N GLU A 229 67.07 31.50 26.30
CA GLU A 229 67.29 30.06 26.28
C GLU A 229 65.95 29.28 26.39
N LEU A 230 65.03 29.71 27.29
CA LEU A 230 63.73 29.09 27.45
C LEU A 230 62.86 29.28 26.22
N ASN A 231 62.85 30.46 25.61
CA ASN A 231 62.15 30.68 24.35
C ASN A 231 62.76 29.86 23.18
N ASN A 232 64.10 29.68 23.15
CA ASN A 232 64.75 28.81 22.14
C ASN A 232 64.36 27.33 22.38
N GLU A 233 64.39 26.88 23.64
CA GLU A 233 63.93 25.54 24.02
C GLU A 233 62.47 25.33 23.62
N LEU A 234 61.58 26.30 23.92
CA LEU A 234 60.17 26.24 23.52
C LEU A 234 60.04 26.12 22.01
N LYS A 235 60.75 26.89 21.22
CA LYS A 235 60.76 26.84 19.75
C LYS A 235 61.21 25.47 19.24
N THR A 236 62.27 24.91 19.85
CA THR A 236 62.76 23.57 19.49
C THR A 236 61.69 22.52 19.81
N LEU A 237 61.04 22.58 20.95
CA LEU A 237 59.96 21.67 21.35
C LEU A 237 58.74 21.75 20.42
N LEU A 238 58.40 22.96 19.94
CA LEU A 238 57.29 23.12 18.94
C LEU A 238 57.67 22.52 17.59
N ILE A 239 58.94 22.61 17.17
CA ILE A 239 59.41 21.91 15.93
C ILE A 239 59.37 20.40 16.15
N GLU A 240 59.83 19.89 17.29
CA GLU A 240 59.74 18.46 17.63
C GLU A 240 58.30 17.97 17.66
N GLU A 241 57.36 18.76 18.20
CA GLU A 241 55.96 18.46 18.18
C GLU A 241 55.42 18.30 16.75
N GLN A 242 55.76 19.28 15.89
CA GLN A 242 55.32 19.22 14.50
C GLN A 242 55.89 17.99 13.75
N GLN A 243 57.17 17.69 14.00
CA GLN A 243 57.82 16.50 13.37
C GLN A 243 57.18 15.18 13.88
N GLU A 244 56.84 15.10 15.16
CA GLU A 244 56.19 13.90 15.69
C GLU A 244 54.75 13.78 15.14
N ILE A 245 54.01 14.89 15.00
CA ILE A 245 52.69 14.90 14.36
C ILE A 245 52.81 14.39 12.91
N GLU A 246 53.76 14.91 12.12
CA GLU A 246 53.97 14.47 10.75
C GLU A 246 54.31 12.99 10.64
N LYS A 247 55.10 12.46 11.59
CA LYS A 247 55.44 11.05 11.68
C LYS A 247 54.20 10.20 11.98
N ILE A 248 53.35 10.61 12.93
CA ILE A 248 52.11 9.93 13.23
C ILE A 248 51.17 9.91 12.02
N LEU A 249 51.02 11.03 11.31
CA LEU A 249 50.22 11.11 10.09
C LEU A 249 50.76 10.20 9.00
N THR A 250 52.11 10.11 8.85
CA THR A 250 52.76 9.22 7.91
C THR A 250 52.46 7.75 8.21
N ASP A 251 52.56 7.35 9.46
CA ASP A 251 52.27 5.99 9.93
C ASP A 251 50.78 5.60 9.74
N LEU A 252 49.86 6.52 10.07
CA LEU A 252 48.44 6.33 9.83
C LEU A 252 48.11 6.21 8.34
N THR A 253 48.75 7.12 7.52
CA THR A 253 48.60 7.08 6.06
C THR A 253 49.12 5.78 5.45
N ALA A 254 50.25 5.26 5.95
CA ALA A 254 50.82 3.98 5.50
C ALA A 254 49.84 2.82 5.81
N SER A 255 49.18 2.84 6.97
CA SER A 255 48.16 1.85 7.32
C SER A 255 46.94 1.93 6.41
N VAL A 256 46.44 3.14 6.11
CA VAL A 256 45.35 3.37 5.14
C VAL A 256 45.76 2.88 3.74
N ARG A 257 46.99 3.12 3.32
CA ARG A 257 47.51 2.72 2.00
C ARG A 257 47.41 1.22 1.76
N GLY A 258 47.65 0.41 2.78
CA GLY A 258 47.50 -1.05 2.71
C GLY A 258 46.07 -1.51 2.36
N ASP A 259 45.07 -0.71 2.69
CA ASP A 259 43.64 -1.08 2.51
C ASP A 259 42.87 -0.17 1.52
N VAL A 260 43.54 0.69 0.75
CA VAL A 260 42.93 1.69 -0.15
C VAL A 260 41.83 1.10 -1.03
N ASN A 261 42.06 -0.04 -1.67
CA ASN A 261 41.07 -0.65 -2.58
C ASN A 261 39.84 -1.17 -1.81
N LYS A 262 40.04 -1.70 -0.61
CA LYS A 262 38.96 -2.19 0.23
C LYS A 262 38.11 -1.03 0.77
N ILE A 263 38.76 0.09 1.13
CA ILE A 263 38.08 1.30 1.63
C ILE A 263 37.30 1.98 0.50
N LEU A 264 37.85 2.04 -0.72
CA LEU A 264 37.12 2.52 -1.90
C LEU A 264 35.92 1.65 -2.23
N ASN A 265 36.06 0.32 -2.15
CA ASN A 265 34.94 -0.59 -2.35
C ASN A 265 33.83 -0.36 -1.30
N ASN A 266 34.21 -0.15 -0.03
CA ASN A 266 33.24 0.23 1.01
C ASN A 266 32.48 1.51 0.66
N TYR A 267 33.18 2.53 0.19
CA TYR A 267 32.60 3.81 -0.19
C TYR A 267 31.53 3.64 -1.27
N GLU A 268 31.82 2.85 -2.32
CA GLU A 268 30.85 2.54 -3.39
C GLU A 268 29.66 1.68 -2.88
N ILE A 269 29.93 0.67 -2.05
CA ILE A 269 28.86 -0.17 -1.47
C ILE A 269 27.94 0.68 -0.58
N ILE A 270 28.48 1.53 0.28
CA ILE A 270 27.70 2.41 1.15
C ILE A 270 26.83 3.35 0.31
N ALA A 271 27.40 3.98 -0.72
CA ALA A 271 26.66 4.86 -1.61
C ALA A 271 25.53 4.13 -2.35
N ARG A 272 25.79 2.90 -2.81
CA ARG A 272 24.76 2.08 -3.45
C ARG A 272 23.64 1.69 -2.48
N LEU A 273 23.98 1.28 -1.27
CA LEU A 273 22.99 1.01 -0.21
C LEU A 273 22.17 2.25 0.13
N ASP A 274 22.80 3.41 0.27
CA ASP A 274 22.13 4.70 0.51
C ASP A 274 21.08 4.99 -0.58
N LEU A 275 21.43 4.80 -1.87
CA LEU A 275 20.51 4.94 -2.98
C LEU A 275 19.34 3.93 -2.92
N ILE A 276 19.61 2.67 -2.60
CA ILE A 276 18.59 1.63 -2.48
C ILE A 276 17.60 1.98 -1.36
N PHE A 277 18.10 2.37 -0.20
CA PHE A 277 17.27 2.80 0.92
C PHE A 277 16.51 4.11 0.63
N ALA A 278 17.10 5.01 -0.14
CA ALA A 278 16.42 6.22 -0.61
C ALA A 278 15.23 5.90 -1.53
N ARG A 279 15.36 4.90 -2.43
CA ARG A 279 14.23 4.40 -3.26
C ARG A 279 13.09 3.88 -2.39
N ALA A 280 13.39 3.11 -1.34
CA ALA A 280 12.39 2.61 -0.41
C ALA A 280 11.70 3.75 0.38
N LYS A 281 12.45 4.75 0.86
CA LYS A 281 11.90 5.95 1.53
C LYS A 281 11.00 6.75 0.58
N LEU A 282 11.42 6.94 -0.67
CA LEU A 282 10.63 7.60 -1.71
C LEU A 282 9.34 6.82 -1.99
N ALA A 283 9.39 5.49 -2.09
CA ALA A 283 8.24 4.62 -2.31
C ALA A 283 7.17 4.84 -1.22
N ARG A 284 7.55 4.84 0.04
CA ARG A 284 6.62 5.11 1.15
C ARG A 284 6.05 6.52 1.13
N SER A 285 6.90 7.50 0.80
CA SER A 285 6.44 8.89 0.68
C SER A 285 5.32 9.05 -0.33
N MET A 286 5.31 8.26 -1.42
CA MET A 286 4.33 8.26 -2.50
C MET A 286 3.19 7.23 -2.28
N LYS A 287 3.24 6.39 -1.25
CA LYS A 287 2.39 5.20 -1.10
C LYS A 287 2.47 4.32 -2.36
N ALA A 288 3.68 4.09 -2.82
CA ALA A 288 3.99 3.31 -4.01
C ALA A 288 4.04 1.82 -3.70
N ILE A 289 3.85 1.00 -4.73
CA ILE A 289 3.93 -0.45 -4.67
C ILE A 289 5.00 -0.98 -5.63
N MET A 290 5.50 -2.16 -5.37
CA MET A 290 6.34 -2.90 -6.32
C MET A 290 5.47 -3.42 -7.46
N PRO A 291 5.67 -2.97 -8.73
CA PRO A 291 4.96 -3.53 -9.87
C PRO A 291 5.55 -4.89 -10.26
N LYS A 292 4.75 -5.70 -10.98
CA LYS A 292 5.27 -6.88 -11.69
C LYS A 292 5.91 -6.43 -13.00
N ILE A 293 7.04 -7.03 -13.37
CA ILE A 293 7.71 -6.74 -14.63
C ILE A 293 7.48 -7.89 -15.61
N ASN A 294 7.15 -7.56 -16.86
CA ASN A 294 7.07 -8.48 -17.98
C ASN A 294 7.86 -7.99 -19.20
N ASP A 295 7.99 -8.85 -20.18
CA ASP A 295 8.66 -8.62 -21.47
C ASP A 295 7.71 -8.87 -22.67
N LYS A 296 6.39 -8.76 -22.42
CA LYS A 296 5.34 -9.08 -23.41
C LYS A 296 4.67 -7.85 -24.01
N GLY A 297 5.15 -6.66 -23.71
CA GLY A 297 4.51 -5.41 -24.10
C GLY A 297 3.20 -5.12 -23.35
N TYR A 298 2.92 -5.83 -22.25
CA TYR A 298 1.72 -5.63 -21.46
C TYR A 298 1.94 -4.62 -20.34
N ILE A 299 1.18 -3.54 -20.37
CA ILE A 299 1.12 -2.52 -19.31
C ILE A 299 -0.27 -2.63 -18.66
N ASN A 300 -0.31 -2.68 -17.32
CA ASN A 300 -1.53 -2.59 -16.53
C ASN A 300 -1.29 -1.71 -15.31
N ILE A 301 -1.75 -0.49 -15.34
CA ILE A 301 -1.64 0.46 -14.24
C ILE A 301 -3.00 0.57 -13.56
N VAL A 302 -3.13 0.04 -12.36
CA VAL A 302 -4.35 0.07 -11.56
C VAL A 302 -4.30 1.26 -10.62
N ALA A 303 -5.27 2.16 -10.70
CA ALA A 303 -5.36 3.34 -9.83
C ALA A 303 -4.04 4.13 -9.72
N GLY A 304 -3.34 4.31 -10.85
CA GLY A 304 -2.08 5.05 -10.94
C GLY A 304 -2.25 6.52 -10.59
N ARG A 305 -1.34 7.08 -9.82
CA ARG A 305 -1.30 8.48 -9.41
C ARG A 305 -0.05 9.14 -9.96
N HIS A 306 -0.19 10.30 -10.60
CA HIS A 306 0.96 11.00 -11.16
C HIS A 306 1.86 11.53 -10.02
N PRO A 307 3.14 11.11 -9.95
CA PRO A 307 4.01 11.37 -8.80
C PRO A 307 4.32 12.85 -8.55
N LEU A 308 4.26 13.68 -9.60
CA LEU A 308 4.53 15.12 -9.54
C LEU A 308 3.30 15.98 -9.22
N ILE A 309 2.12 15.38 -9.07
CA ILE A 309 0.89 16.08 -8.66
C ILE A 309 0.70 15.91 -7.15
N ASP A 310 0.23 16.98 -6.50
CA ASP A 310 -0.06 16.96 -5.06
C ASP A 310 -0.98 15.78 -4.67
N LYS A 311 -0.61 15.08 -3.60
CA LYS A 311 -1.28 13.85 -3.14
C LYS A 311 -2.78 14.02 -2.84
N ASN A 312 -3.19 15.24 -2.46
CA ASN A 312 -4.58 15.55 -2.14
C ASN A 312 -5.41 15.93 -3.38
N LYS A 313 -4.75 16.28 -4.47
CA LYS A 313 -5.37 16.71 -5.73
C LYS A 313 -5.35 15.63 -6.80
N VAL A 314 -4.36 14.73 -6.78
CA VAL A 314 -4.21 13.68 -7.78
C VAL A 314 -5.39 12.72 -7.75
N LYS A 315 -5.97 12.47 -8.92
CA LYS A 315 -7.01 11.45 -9.10
C LYS A 315 -6.36 10.18 -9.64
N PRO A 316 -6.71 8.99 -9.10
CA PRO A 316 -6.17 7.73 -9.59
C PRO A 316 -6.76 7.38 -10.97
N ILE A 317 -5.91 6.91 -11.87
CA ILE A 317 -6.28 6.51 -13.24
C ILE A 317 -5.94 5.02 -13.41
N THR A 318 -6.86 4.24 -13.96
CA THR A 318 -6.60 2.85 -14.38
C THR A 318 -6.51 2.79 -15.90
N ILE A 319 -5.41 2.23 -16.40
CA ILE A 319 -5.15 2.07 -17.84
C ILE A 319 -4.40 0.77 -18.10
N TYR A 320 -4.75 0.07 -19.18
CA TYR A 320 -4.03 -1.11 -19.64
C TYR A 320 -3.81 -1.09 -21.15
N LEU A 321 -2.76 -1.76 -21.62
CA LEU A 321 -2.34 -1.81 -23.02
C LEU A 321 -1.57 -3.13 -23.28
N GLY A 322 -1.63 -3.64 -24.49
CA GLY A 322 -0.83 -4.80 -24.93
C GLY A 322 -1.47 -6.17 -24.67
N LYS A 323 -2.75 -6.24 -24.28
CA LYS A 323 -3.51 -7.49 -24.12
C LYS A 323 -4.61 -7.60 -25.19
N ASP A 324 -5.60 -6.71 -25.13
CA ASP A 324 -6.73 -6.70 -26.05
C ASP A 324 -6.48 -5.77 -27.25
N PHE A 325 -5.59 -4.81 -27.08
CA PHE A 325 -5.18 -3.84 -28.08
C PHE A 325 -3.76 -3.34 -27.84
N ASP A 326 -3.04 -3.02 -28.91
CA ASP A 326 -1.67 -2.50 -28.89
C ASP A 326 -1.62 -0.97 -28.98
N VAL A 327 -2.68 -0.36 -29.47
CA VAL A 327 -2.80 1.09 -29.59
C VAL A 327 -4.04 1.53 -28.81
N MET A 328 -3.88 2.46 -27.88
CA MET A 328 -4.99 3.09 -27.15
C MET A 328 -5.17 4.53 -27.61
N LEU A 329 -6.38 4.85 -28.08
CA LEU A 329 -6.79 6.22 -28.35
C LEU A 329 -7.50 6.81 -27.12
N ILE A 330 -7.01 7.95 -26.61
CA ILE A 330 -7.66 8.72 -25.55
C ILE A 330 -8.31 9.96 -26.15
N THR A 331 -9.60 10.10 -25.94
CA THR A 331 -10.40 11.23 -26.44
C THR A 331 -10.96 12.08 -25.30
N GLY A 332 -11.62 13.17 -25.62
CA GLY A 332 -12.22 14.07 -24.64
C GLY A 332 -11.64 15.48 -24.63
N PRO A 333 -12.11 16.38 -23.77
CA PRO A 333 -11.64 17.76 -23.70
C PRO A 333 -10.19 17.85 -23.19
N ASN A 334 -9.43 18.88 -23.61
CA ASN A 334 -8.04 19.06 -23.20
C ASN A 334 -7.91 19.22 -21.68
N ALA A 335 -8.81 19.94 -21.05
CA ALA A 335 -8.89 20.10 -19.60
C ALA A 335 -9.18 18.78 -18.86
N GLY A 336 -9.57 17.70 -19.54
CA GLY A 336 -9.92 16.40 -18.94
C GLY A 336 -8.74 15.59 -18.39
N GLY A 337 -7.48 15.98 -18.71
CA GLY A 337 -6.28 15.32 -18.22
C GLY A 337 -5.67 14.27 -19.19
N LYS A 338 -5.93 14.36 -20.49
CA LYS A 338 -5.35 13.50 -21.54
C LYS A 338 -3.83 13.46 -21.48
N THR A 339 -3.17 14.64 -21.55
CA THR A 339 -1.73 14.81 -21.48
C THR A 339 -1.15 14.26 -20.15
N VAL A 340 -1.87 14.49 -19.04
CA VAL A 340 -1.47 13.95 -17.73
C VAL A 340 -1.52 12.42 -17.71
N THR A 341 -2.52 11.82 -18.36
CA THR A 341 -2.63 10.36 -18.47
C THR A 341 -1.48 9.77 -19.33
N LEU A 342 -1.13 10.42 -20.45
CA LEU A 342 0.04 10.06 -21.25
C LEU A 342 1.33 10.11 -20.42
N LYS A 343 1.58 11.26 -19.74
CA LYS A 343 2.74 11.42 -18.87
C LYS A 343 2.74 10.42 -17.72
N LEU A 344 1.58 10.08 -17.16
CA LEU A 344 1.44 9.08 -16.10
C LEU A 344 1.97 7.71 -16.56
N VAL A 345 1.52 7.23 -17.73
CA VAL A 345 1.98 5.94 -18.28
C VAL A 345 3.49 5.94 -18.42
N GLY A 346 4.04 6.96 -19.10
CA GLY A 346 5.49 7.03 -19.35
C GLY A 346 6.33 7.18 -18.08
N ILE A 347 5.91 8.01 -17.12
CA ILE A 347 6.70 8.22 -15.90
C ILE A 347 6.69 7.00 -14.98
N LEU A 348 5.56 6.30 -14.85
CA LEU A 348 5.48 5.08 -14.05
C LEU A 348 6.29 3.94 -14.68
N GLU A 349 6.29 3.85 -16.01
CA GLU A 349 7.12 2.94 -16.79
C GLU A 349 8.61 3.16 -16.48
N VAL A 350 9.07 4.40 -16.66
CA VAL A 350 10.46 4.77 -16.41
C VAL A 350 10.87 4.56 -14.95
N MET A 351 10.01 4.89 -13.99
CA MET A 351 10.27 4.67 -12.56
C MET A 351 10.48 3.18 -12.26
N ALA A 352 9.57 2.32 -12.72
CA ALA A 352 9.65 0.87 -12.49
C ALA A 352 10.94 0.28 -13.08
N LEU A 353 11.24 0.62 -14.33
CA LEU A 353 12.45 0.15 -15.03
C LEU A 353 13.76 0.75 -14.48
N SER A 354 13.67 1.74 -13.58
CA SER A 354 14.79 2.30 -12.82
C SER A 354 14.88 1.74 -11.38
N GLY A 355 14.13 0.70 -11.06
CA GLY A 355 14.13 0.07 -9.74
C GLY A 355 13.35 0.84 -8.67
N MET A 356 12.53 1.81 -9.05
CA MET A 356 11.66 2.55 -8.14
C MET A 356 10.25 1.96 -8.13
N PHE A 357 9.63 1.92 -6.96
CA PHE A 357 8.21 1.57 -6.84
C PHE A 357 7.34 2.65 -7.46
N ILE A 358 6.15 2.27 -7.91
CA ILE A 358 5.22 3.16 -8.59
C ILE A 358 3.99 3.48 -7.72
N PRO A 359 3.52 4.74 -7.67
CA PRO A 359 2.32 5.13 -6.94
C PRO A 359 1.05 4.62 -7.65
N ALA A 360 0.80 3.32 -7.56
CA ALA A 360 -0.31 2.62 -8.18
C ALA A 360 -0.98 1.64 -7.21
N GLY A 361 -2.05 0.97 -7.62
CA GLY A 361 -2.71 -0.09 -6.87
C GLY A 361 -2.02 -1.45 -7.05
N ALA A 362 -2.35 -2.40 -6.17
CA ALA A 362 -1.94 -3.79 -6.30
C ALA A 362 -2.32 -4.34 -7.69
N ASP A 363 -1.60 -5.35 -8.15
CA ASP A 363 -1.73 -5.98 -9.47
C ASP A 363 -1.36 -5.10 -10.67
N SER A 364 -0.67 -3.97 -10.44
CA SER A 364 -0.07 -3.20 -11.53
C SER A 364 1.12 -3.96 -12.12
N GLU A 365 1.20 -3.94 -13.44
CA GLU A 365 2.20 -4.64 -14.24
C GLU A 365 2.78 -3.71 -15.29
N ILE A 366 4.10 -3.73 -15.45
CA ILE A 366 4.89 -2.87 -16.33
C ILE A 366 5.70 -3.77 -17.28
N SER A 367 5.90 -3.33 -18.52
CA SER A 367 6.69 -4.09 -19.49
C SER A 367 8.04 -3.45 -19.77
N THR A 368 9.01 -4.25 -20.18
CA THR A 368 10.26 -3.69 -20.71
C THR A 368 10.09 -3.26 -22.16
N PHE A 369 10.66 -2.12 -22.52
CA PHE A 369 10.70 -1.61 -23.90
C PHE A 369 12.13 -1.19 -24.26
N SER A 370 12.56 -1.53 -25.46
CA SER A 370 13.86 -1.10 -25.97
C SER A 370 13.89 0.40 -26.26
N ASN A 371 12.73 0.97 -26.65
CA ASN A 371 12.59 2.39 -26.97
C ASN A 371 11.33 2.98 -26.37
N ILE A 372 11.43 4.20 -25.83
CA ILE A 372 10.28 5.01 -25.44
C ILE A 372 10.33 6.31 -26.24
N PHE A 373 9.33 6.51 -27.11
CA PHE A 373 9.22 7.70 -27.94
C PHE A 373 8.08 8.57 -27.43
N THR A 374 8.31 9.87 -27.38
CA THR A 374 7.32 10.83 -26.89
C THR A 374 7.16 12.00 -27.86
N ASP A 375 5.91 12.37 -28.10
CA ASP A 375 5.53 13.63 -28.71
C ASP A 375 4.45 14.26 -27.81
N ILE A 376 4.89 14.94 -26.74
CA ILE A 376 4.03 15.50 -25.68
C ILE A 376 4.45 16.94 -25.41
N GLY A 377 3.49 17.85 -25.37
CA GLY A 377 3.66 19.24 -24.96
C GLY A 377 3.64 20.21 -26.14
N ASP A 378 3.25 21.46 -25.85
CA ASP A 378 3.31 22.60 -26.76
C ASP A 378 4.76 23.11 -26.82
N GLU A 379 5.38 23.01 -27.98
CA GLU A 379 6.63 23.74 -28.26
C GLU A 379 6.36 25.25 -28.43
N GLN A 380 5.69 25.88 -27.44
CA GLN A 380 5.52 27.33 -27.37
C GLN A 380 6.76 28.06 -26.86
N SER A 381 7.95 27.60 -27.24
CA SER A 381 9.14 28.40 -27.06
C SER A 381 9.17 29.48 -28.14
N ILE A 382 9.11 30.74 -27.72
CA ILE A 382 9.17 31.96 -28.55
C ILE A 382 10.38 31.96 -29.51
N GLU A 383 11.33 31.10 -29.31
CA GLU A 383 12.59 30.99 -30.07
C GLU A 383 12.51 30.13 -31.35
N GLN A 384 11.45 29.31 -31.53
CA GLN A 384 11.27 28.49 -32.74
C GLN A 384 10.01 28.91 -33.51
N SER A 385 10.17 29.66 -34.57
CA SER A 385 9.15 30.18 -35.50
C SER A 385 8.54 29.12 -36.44
N LEU A 386 8.68 27.83 -36.11
CA LEU A 386 7.99 26.75 -36.84
C LEU A 386 6.57 26.60 -36.30
N SER A 387 5.57 26.44 -37.16
CA SER A 387 4.20 26.16 -36.71
C SER A 387 4.19 24.91 -35.81
N THR A 388 3.36 24.89 -34.80
CA THR A 388 3.22 23.78 -33.83
C THR A 388 3.12 22.42 -34.53
N PHE A 389 2.37 22.35 -35.65
CA PHE A 389 2.25 21.15 -36.47
C PHE A 389 3.59 20.65 -37.03
N SER A 390 4.40 21.59 -37.59
CA SER A 390 5.71 21.21 -38.17
C SER A 390 6.68 20.70 -37.11
N GLY A 391 6.62 21.20 -35.89
CA GLY A 391 7.37 20.73 -34.73
C GLY A 391 7.03 19.29 -34.36
N HIS A 392 5.73 19.01 -34.16
CA HIS A 392 5.22 17.65 -33.88
C HIS A 392 5.58 16.67 -34.99
N LEU A 393 5.32 17.06 -36.25
CA LEU A 393 5.60 16.16 -37.39
C LEU A 393 7.10 15.86 -37.51
N LYS A 394 7.98 16.86 -37.37
CA LYS A 394 9.43 16.67 -37.36
C LYS A 394 9.87 15.71 -36.26
N ASN A 395 9.26 15.81 -35.09
CA ASN A 395 9.52 14.90 -33.98
C ASN A 395 9.10 13.47 -34.34
N ILE A 396 7.88 13.26 -34.85
CA ILE A 396 7.37 11.95 -35.27
C ILE A 396 8.27 11.37 -36.37
N VAL A 397 8.65 12.14 -37.39
CA VAL A 397 9.56 11.72 -38.46
C VAL A 397 10.90 11.26 -37.91
N SER A 398 11.38 11.84 -36.81
CA SER A 398 12.69 11.47 -36.23
C SER A 398 12.73 10.06 -35.63
N PHE A 399 11.60 9.44 -35.34
CA PHE A 399 11.55 8.11 -34.75
C PHE A 399 10.64 7.10 -35.46
N ILE A 400 9.74 7.53 -36.36
CA ILE A 400 8.74 6.63 -36.94
C ILE A 400 9.36 5.49 -37.75
N ASN A 401 10.55 5.69 -38.31
CA ASN A 401 11.29 4.67 -39.03
C ASN A 401 12.04 3.68 -38.14
N ASP A 402 12.23 4.05 -36.86
CA ASP A 402 13.00 3.29 -35.87
C ASP A 402 12.10 2.52 -34.88
N ILE A 403 10.77 2.60 -35.05
CA ILE A 403 9.83 1.88 -34.20
C ILE A 403 9.94 0.37 -34.43
N THR A 404 9.83 -0.39 -33.36
CA THR A 404 9.84 -1.85 -33.30
C THR A 404 8.66 -2.35 -32.48
N PRO A 405 8.32 -3.65 -32.52
CA PRO A 405 7.30 -4.21 -31.60
C PRO A 405 7.60 -3.93 -30.13
N ASP A 406 8.86 -3.76 -29.78
CA ASP A 406 9.37 -3.45 -28.45
C ASP A 406 9.46 -1.93 -28.16
N SER A 407 8.68 -1.13 -28.88
CA SER A 407 8.64 0.33 -28.68
C SER A 407 7.34 0.75 -27.99
N LEU A 408 7.45 1.71 -27.05
CA LEU A 408 6.33 2.43 -26.45
C LEU A 408 6.27 3.86 -27.02
N LEU A 409 5.14 4.23 -27.60
CA LEU A 409 4.90 5.56 -28.14
C LEU A 409 3.84 6.30 -27.30
N LEU A 410 4.15 7.54 -26.95
CA LEU A 410 3.26 8.44 -26.21
C LEU A 410 3.05 9.71 -27.04
N LEU A 411 1.92 9.80 -27.75
CA LEU A 411 1.65 10.85 -28.73
C LEU A 411 0.48 11.72 -28.28
N ASP A 412 0.73 13.01 -28.05
CA ASP A 412 -0.30 13.95 -27.63
C ASP A 412 -0.81 14.76 -28.82
N GLU A 413 -2.12 14.94 -28.89
CA GLU A 413 -2.84 15.71 -29.93
C GLU A 413 -2.40 15.39 -31.37
N LEU A 414 -2.25 14.09 -31.69
CA LEU A 414 -1.76 13.65 -32.99
C LEU A 414 -2.55 14.25 -34.14
N GLY A 415 -1.84 14.95 -35.05
CA GLY A 415 -2.38 15.63 -36.23
C GLY A 415 -2.92 17.04 -35.97
N ALA A 416 -2.87 17.57 -34.77
CA ALA A 416 -3.32 18.94 -34.46
C ALA A 416 -2.43 20.02 -35.09
N GLY A 417 -2.97 21.23 -35.28
CA GLY A 417 -2.21 22.40 -35.71
C GLY A 417 -2.13 22.60 -37.23
N THR A 418 -2.87 21.83 -38.04
CA THR A 418 -3.03 22.00 -39.49
C THR A 418 -4.51 21.94 -39.90
N ASP A 419 -4.79 21.90 -41.22
CA ASP A 419 -6.15 21.67 -41.69
C ASP A 419 -6.74 20.40 -41.09
N PRO A 420 -7.98 20.45 -40.53
CA PRO A 420 -8.56 19.31 -39.84
C PRO A 420 -8.70 18.03 -40.69
N ALA A 421 -8.92 18.17 -42.00
CA ALA A 421 -9.04 17.02 -42.92
C ALA A 421 -7.66 16.37 -43.15
N GLU A 422 -6.63 17.17 -43.41
CA GLU A 422 -5.28 16.70 -43.60
C GLU A 422 -4.69 16.12 -42.30
N GLY A 423 -4.85 16.83 -41.17
CA GLY A 423 -4.38 16.40 -39.89
C GLY A 423 -4.99 15.08 -39.43
N SER A 424 -6.32 14.91 -39.63
CA SER A 424 -7.00 13.66 -39.29
C SER A 424 -6.55 12.49 -40.17
N ALA A 425 -6.37 12.71 -41.47
CA ALA A 425 -5.91 11.68 -42.42
C ALA A 425 -4.48 11.21 -42.07
N LEU A 426 -3.58 12.14 -41.74
CA LEU A 426 -2.21 11.83 -41.30
C LEU A 426 -2.22 11.08 -39.94
N ALA A 427 -3.05 11.50 -39.00
CA ALA A 427 -3.16 10.83 -37.70
C ALA A 427 -3.61 9.36 -37.85
N VAL A 428 -4.59 9.11 -38.69
CA VAL A 428 -5.03 7.74 -39.02
C VAL A 428 -3.92 6.94 -39.70
N ALA A 429 -3.19 7.54 -40.67
CA ALA A 429 -2.12 6.87 -41.39
C ALA A 429 -0.94 6.49 -40.47
N ILE A 430 -0.52 7.41 -39.59
CA ILE A 430 0.52 7.15 -38.57
C ILE A 430 0.07 6.05 -37.62
N THR A 431 -1.17 6.09 -37.13
CA THR A 431 -1.71 5.07 -36.25
C THR A 431 -1.76 3.68 -36.92
N LYS A 432 -2.09 3.62 -38.21
CA LYS A 432 -2.03 2.38 -39.00
C LYS A 432 -0.61 1.82 -39.07
N GLU A 433 0.39 2.65 -39.29
CA GLU A 433 1.77 2.19 -39.37
C GLU A 433 2.26 1.69 -38.02
N ILE A 434 1.98 2.39 -36.93
CA ILE A 434 2.30 1.95 -35.56
C ILE A 434 1.68 0.57 -35.28
N LYS A 435 0.40 0.39 -35.61
CA LYS A 435 -0.29 -0.89 -35.43
C LYS A 435 0.34 -1.99 -36.29
N LYS A 436 0.65 -1.70 -37.55
CA LYS A 436 1.27 -2.65 -38.48
C LYS A 436 2.61 -3.16 -37.97
N VAL A 437 3.41 -2.30 -37.37
CA VAL A 437 4.68 -2.68 -36.73
C VAL A 437 4.45 -3.52 -35.47
N GLY A 438 3.34 -3.35 -34.78
CA GLY A 438 3.02 -4.04 -33.53
C GLY A 438 3.58 -3.32 -32.30
N ALA A 439 4.01 -2.07 -32.45
CA ALA A 439 4.45 -1.23 -31.34
C ALA A 439 3.29 -0.85 -30.41
N LYS A 440 3.58 -0.60 -29.12
CA LYS A 440 2.58 -0.17 -28.16
C LYS A 440 2.46 1.34 -28.18
N ALA A 441 1.24 1.87 -28.25
CA ALA A 441 1.05 3.30 -28.30
C ALA A 441 -0.14 3.77 -27.46
N VAL A 442 0.04 4.91 -26.80
CA VAL A 442 -1.05 5.70 -26.23
C VAL A 442 -1.10 7.02 -26.99
N ILE A 443 -2.22 7.30 -27.63
CA ILE A 443 -2.41 8.43 -28.53
C ILE A 443 -3.58 9.27 -28.02
N THR A 444 -3.40 10.58 -27.92
CA THR A 444 -4.55 11.47 -27.69
C THR A 444 -4.93 12.18 -28.98
N SER A 445 -6.21 12.38 -29.19
CA SER A 445 -6.72 13.16 -30.32
C SER A 445 -8.15 13.62 -30.08
N HIS A 446 -8.55 14.63 -30.83
CA HIS A 446 -9.94 15.13 -30.88
C HIS A 446 -10.64 14.85 -32.23
N PHE A 447 -9.94 14.22 -33.20
CA PHE A 447 -10.49 13.96 -34.52
C PHE A 447 -11.48 12.79 -34.54
N ASN A 448 -12.65 13.02 -35.18
CA ASN A 448 -13.67 11.98 -35.29
C ASN A 448 -13.21 10.79 -36.16
N ALA A 449 -12.46 11.03 -37.26
CA ALA A 449 -11.90 9.96 -38.07
C ALA A 449 -11.01 8.97 -37.29
N LEU A 450 -10.27 9.46 -36.29
CA LEU A 450 -9.48 8.57 -35.44
C LEU A 450 -10.35 7.78 -34.46
N LYS A 451 -11.45 8.37 -33.96
CA LYS A 451 -12.45 7.67 -33.12
C LYS A 451 -13.13 6.55 -33.90
N GLU A 452 -13.55 6.84 -35.14
CA GLU A 452 -14.16 5.83 -36.07
C GLU A 452 -13.17 4.70 -36.35
N TYR A 453 -11.91 5.04 -36.63
CA TYR A 453 -10.85 4.07 -36.83
C TYR A 453 -10.65 3.16 -35.61
N ALA A 454 -10.63 3.73 -34.40
CA ALA A 454 -10.46 2.95 -33.19
C ALA A 454 -11.64 2.00 -32.90
N VAL A 455 -12.86 2.40 -33.21
CA VAL A 455 -14.04 1.55 -33.02
C VAL A 455 -14.14 0.44 -34.10
N SER A 456 -13.71 0.73 -35.34
CA SER A 456 -13.84 -0.20 -36.45
C SER A 456 -12.65 -1.15 -36.60
N THR A 457 -11.56 -0.97 -35.86
CA THR A 457 -10.30 -1.69 -36.09
C THR A 457 -9.93 -2.53 -34.88
N GLU A 458 -9.91 -3.84 -35.02
CA GLU A 458 -9.44 -4.78 -34.03
C GLU A 458 -7.98 -4.46 -33.64
N GLY A 459 -7.63 -4.55 -32.32
CA GLY A 459 -6.30 -4.25 -31.82
C GLY A 459 -6.04 -2.74 -31.61
N VAL A 460 -7.05 -1.88 -31.80
CA VAL A 460 -7.02 -0.47 -31.39
C VAL A 460 -8.13 -0.25 -30.36
N GLY A 461 -7.74 0.12 -29.16
CA GLY A 461 -8.65 0.43 -28.06
C GLY A 461 -9.06 1.89 -28.06
N SER A 462 -10.33 2.16 -27.80
CA SER A 462 -10.83 3.52 -27.56
C SER A 462 -10.99 3.80 -26.08
N SER A 463 -10.71 5.02 -25.66
CA SER A 463 -10.98 5.49 -24.30
C SER A 463 -11.33 6.97 -24.27
N SER A 464 -12.02 7.40 -23.25
CA SER A 464 -12.38 8.81 -23.08
C SER A 464 -12.13 9.30 -21.64
N MET A 465 -11.79 10.57 -21.51
CA MET A 465 -11.74 11.24 -20.21
C MET A 465 -13.13 11.61 -19.76
N ASP A 466 -13.50 11.18 -18.54
CA ASP A 466 -14.81 11.47 -17.96
C ASP A 466 -14.94 12.96 -17.59
N PHE A 467 -16.10 13.52 -17.89
CA PHE A 467 -16.40 14.91 -17.71
C PHE A 467 -17.80 15.11 -17.14
N ASN A 468 -17.93 15.87 -16.08
CA ASN A 468 -19.24 16.16 -15.52
C ASN A 468 -19.98 17.21 -16.34
N VAL A 469 -20.94 16.76 -17.14
CA VAL A 469 -21.75 17.62 -18.01
C VAL A 469 -22.59 18.66 -17.21
N ASN A 470 -22.83 18.40 -15.91
CA ASN A 470 -23.63 19.28 -15.06
C ASN A 470 -22.82 20.40 -14.40
N THR A 471 -21.58 20.10 -13.93
CA THR A 471 -20.70 21.06 -13.25
C THR A 471 -19.63 21.66 -14.15
N PHE A 472 -19.45 21.14 -15.38
CA PHE A 472 -18.35 21.47 -16.30
C PHE A 472 -16.95 21.18 -15.74
N GLU A 473 -16.87 20.32 -14.75
CA GLU A 473 -15.60 19.95 -14.14
C GLU A 473 -15.09 18.63 -14.70
N PRO A 474 -13.78 18.51 -14.98
CA PRO A 474 -13.18 17.24 -15.34
C PRO A 474 -13.18 16.31 -14.13
N LEU A 475 -13.62 15.08 -14.32
CA LEU A 475 -13.58 14.04 -13.30
C LEU A 475 -12.23 13.35 -13.23
N TYR A 476 -11.35 13.60 -14.21
CA TYR A 476 -10.01 12.99 -14.33
C TYR A 476 -10.04 11.46 -14.26
N ARG A 477 -11.12 10.85 -14.73
CA ARG A 477 -11.30 9.41 -14.80
C ARG A 477 -11.22 8.96 -16.25
N LEU A 478 -10.40 7.94 -16.54
CA LEU A 478 -10.32 7.32 -17.85
C LEU A 478 -11.36 6.21 -17.97
N ILE A 479 -12.13 6.23 -19.06
CA ILE A 479 -13.14 5.23 -19.37
C ILE A 479 -12.67 4.48 -20.60
N ILE A 480 -12.26 3.24 -20.44
CA ILE A 480 -11.81 2.36 -21.53
C ILE A 480 -13.04 1.76 -22.22
N GLY A 481 -12.99 1.62 -23.55
CA GLY A 481 -14.11 1.15 -24.36
C GLY A 481 -15.14 2.25 -24.71
N SER A 482 -14.85 3.51 -24.39
CA SER A 482 -15.67 4.68 -24.75
C SER A 482 -14.88 5.62 -25.65
N THR A 483 -15.53 6.20 -26.64
CA THR A 483 -14.94 7.22 -27.52
C THR A 483 -15.23 8.66 -27.09
N GLY A 484 -16.02 8.84 -26.03
CA GLY A 484 -16.45 10.15 -25.57
C GLY A 484 -17.32 10.88 -26.59
N THR A 485 -18.32 11.61 -26.11
CA THR A 485 -19.18 12.45 -26.96
C THR A 485 -18.62 13.87 -27.04
N SER A 486 -18.79 14.50 -28.20
CA SER A 486 -18.46 15.92 -28.37
C SER A 486 -19.57 16.76 -27.74
N ASN A 487 -19.32 17.38 -26.60
CA ASN A 487 -20.33 18.13 -25.83
C ASN A 487 -20.23 19.65 -26.03
N ALA A 488 -19.47 20.14 -27.01
CA ALA A 488 -19.21 21.58 -27.21
C ALA A 488 -20.51 22.41 -27.34
N ILE A 489 -21.47 21.94 -28.12
CA ILE A 489 -22.77 22.60 -28.33
C ILE A 489 -23.57 22.64 -27.02
N GLN A 490 -23.60 21.58 -26.26
CA GLN A 490 -24.30 21.50 -24.98
C GLN A 490 -23.64 22.42 -23.92
N ILE A 491 -22.33 22.47 -23.93
CA ILE A 491 -21.52 23.31 -23.05
C ILE A 491 -21.80 24.78 -23.38
N ALA A 492 -21.76 25.17 -24.67
CA ALA A 492 -22.05 26.52 -25.14
C ALA A 492 -23.47 26.98 -24.75
N ARG A 493 -24.47 26.08 -24.91
CA ARG A 493 -25.85 26.34 -24.50
C ARG A 493 -25.99 26.62 -23.01
N ARG A 494 -25.30 25.87 -22.17
CA ARG A 494 -25.35 26.04 -20.72
C ARG A 494 -24.53 27.21 -20.20
N LEU A 495 -23.43 27.58 -20.86
CA LEU A 495 -22.65 28.76 -20.54
C LEU A 495 -23.39 30.08 -20.91
N GLY A 496 -24.57 29.97 -21.52
CA GLY A 496 -25.42 31.10 -21.79
C GLY A 496 -25.17 31.74 -23.17
N LEU A 497 -24.54 31.04 -24.12
CA LEU A 497 -24.51 31.51 -25.50
C LEU A 497 -25.92 31.60 -26.05
N LYS A 498 -26.21 32.67 -26.78
CA LYS A 498 -27.55 32.92 -27.32
C LYS A 498 -28.08 31.68 -28.05
N LYS A 499 -29.34 31.32 -27.77
CA LYS A 499 -29.96 30.10 -28.31
C LYS A 499 -29.92 30.06 -29.84
N GLU A 500 -30.12 31.20 -30.48
CA GLU A 500 -30.06 31.33 -31.95
C GLU A 500 -28.70 30.94 -32.53
N ILE A 501 -27.59 31.31 -31.86
CA ILE A 501 -26.23 30.96 -32.29
C ILE A 501 -25.97 29.45 -32.07
N VAL A 502 -26.48 28.93 -30.98
CA VAL A 502 -26.32 27.49 -30.65
C VAL A 502 -27.12 26.63 -31.62
N ASP A 503 -28.34 27.01 -31.91
CA ASP A 503 -29.22 26.26 -32.81
C ASP A 503 -28.72 26.36 -34.27
N ASP A 504 -28.14 27.50 -34.69
CA ASP A 504 -27.51 27.69 -35.99
C ASP A 504 -26.25 26.78 -36.11
N ALA A 505 -25.38 26.81 -35.11
CA ALA A 505 -24.20 25.92 -35.05
C ALA A 505 -24.58 24.42 -35.07
N ASP A 506 -25.66 24.05 -34.36
CA ASP A 506 -26.16 22.67 -34.38
C ASP A 506 -26.72 22.26 -35.76
N SER A 507 -27.30 23.21 -36.49
CA SER A 507 -27.80 22.96 -37.85
C SER A 507 -26.70 22.75 -38.86
N MET A 508 -25.50 23.30 -38.64
CA MET A 508 -24.35 23.19 -39.54
C MET A 508 -23.61 21.81 -39.39
N LEU A 509 -23.90 21.07 -38.29
CA LEU A 509 -23.34 19.73 -38.13
C LEU A 509 -23.95 18.72 -39.10
N SER A 510 -23.13 17.90 -39.76
CA SER A 510 -23.59 16.88 -40.69
C SER A 510 -24.51 15.84 -40.04
N GLU A 511 -25.48 15.31 -40.77
CA GLU A 511 -26.37 14.25 -40.27
C GLU A 511 -25.64 12.96 -39.90
N GLU A 512 -24.56 12.66 -40.62
CA GLU A 512 -23.71 11.48 -40.35
C GLU A 512 -23.00 11.60 -38.99
N SER A 513 -22.42 12.77 -38.70
CA SER A 513 -21.82 13.04 -37.37
C SER A 513 -22.86 12.96 -36.25
N LYS A 514 -24.08 13.48 -36.48
CA LYS A 514 -25.17 13.42 -35.49
C LYS A 514 -25.67 11.99 -35.24
N SER A 515 -25.73 11.16 -36.28
CA SER A 515 -26.16 9.76 -36.13
C SER A 515 -25.13 8.93 -35.38
N PHE A 516 -23.84 9.11 -35.68
CA PHE A 516 -22.75 8.48 -34.97
C PHE A 516 -22.69 8.87 -33.48
N ASP A 517 -22.78 10.17 -33.17
CA ASP A 517 -22.83 10.66 -31.80
C ASP A 517 -24.07 10.12 -31.02
N LYS A 518 -25.24 9.94 -31.67
CA LYS A 518 -26.42 9.34 -31.02
C LYS A 518 -26.21 7.89 -30.66
N VAL A 519 -25.60 7.09 -31.54
CA VAL A 519 -25.27 5.69 -31.29
C VAL A 519 -24.28 5.60 -30.14
N LEU A 520 -23.24 6.40 -30.16
CA LEU A 520 -22.25 6.49 -29.06
C LEU A 520 -22.90 6.86 -27.73
N MET A 521 -23.78 7.89 -27.71
CA MET A 521 -24.49 8.28 -26.48
C MET A 521 -25.34 7.15 -25.90
N SER A 522 -26.03 6.38 -26.77
CA SER A 522 -26.83 5.24 -26.33
C SER A 522 -25.98 4.11 -25.77
N ALA A 523 -24.85 3.81 -26.42
CA ALA A 523 -23.88 2.82 -25.96
C ALA A 523 -23.21 3.23 -24.64
N GLU A 524 -22.82 4.51 -24.48
CA GLU A 524 -22.29 5.04 -23.21
C GLU A 524 -23.29 4.96 -22.08
N LYS A 525 -24.55 5.28 -22.32
CA LYS A 525 -25.61 5.19 -21.31
C LYS A 525 -25.79 3.74 -20.86
N ALA A 526 -25.89 2.79 -21.81
CA ALA A 526 -26.02 1.37 -21.50
C ALA A 526 -24.79 0.85 -20.71
N ARG A 527 -23.59 1.24 -21.11
CA ARG A 527 -22.35 0.89 -20.43
C ARG A 527 -22.31 1.44 -18.99
N LYS A 528 -22.67 2.72 -18.80
CA LYS A 528 -22.70 3.35 -17.46
C LYS A 528 -23.66 2.61 -16.53
N THR A 529 -24.84 2.25 -17.04
CA THR A 529 -25.79 1.43 -16.26
C THR A 529 -25.22 0.07 -15.92
N ALA A 530 -24.51 -0.58 -16.85
CA ALA A 530 -23.86 -1.87 -16.60
C ALA A 530 -22.71 -1.76 -15.57
N GLU A 531 -21.93 -0.69 -15.60
CA GLU A 531 -20.87 -0.43 -14.60
C GLU A 531 -21.47 -0.18 -13.21
N GLU A 532 -22.53 0.62 -13.10
CA GLU A 532 -23.22 0.88 -11.84
C GLU A 532 -23.76 -0.43 -11.23
N LEU A 533 -24.37 -1.29 -12.06
CA LEU A 533 -24.86 -2.60 -11.63
C LEU A 533 -23.70 -3.53 -11.22
N THR A 534 -22.59 -3.50 -11.94
CA THR A 534 -21.41 -4.30 -11.62
C THR A 534 -20.78 -3.88 -10.30
N GLU A 535 -20.72 -2.58 -10.03
CA GLU A 535 -20.18 -2.05 -8.76
C GLU A 535 -21.10 -2.39 -7.59
N GLN A 536 -22.42 -2.30 -7.77
CA GLN A 536 -23.39 -2.76 -6.77
C GLN A 536 -23.24 -4.26 -6.49
N ALA A 537 -23.09 -5.07 -7.54
CA ALA A 537 -22.86 -6.51 -7.40
C ALA A 537 -21.56 -6.83 -6.65
N LYS A 538 -20.49 -6.07 -6.87
CA LYS A 538 -19.23 -6.22 -6.10
C LYS A 538 -19.41 -5.88 -4.63
N ILE A 539 -20.11 -4.79 -4.31
CA ILE A 539 -20.39 -4.39 -2.93
C ILE A 539 -21.19 -5.50 -2.23
N HIS A 540 -22.27 -5.97 -2.85
CA HIS A 540 -23.08 -7.07 -2.30
C HIS A 540 -22.30 -8.38 -2.15
N LYS A 541 -21.37 -8.66 -3.07
CA LYS A 541 -20.50 -9.84 -2.95
C LYS A 541 -19.58 -9.73 -1.71
N ILE A 542 -18.96 -8.57 -1.49
CA ILE A 542 -18.08 -8.33 -0.33
C ILE A 542 -18.88 -8.43 0.98
N GLU A 543 -20.10 -7.88 1.02
CA GLU A 543 -21.00 -7.98 2.17
C GLU A 543 -21.39 -9.44 2.45
N ALA A 544 -21.77 -10.18 1.41
CA ALA A 544 -22.12 -11.60 1.53
C ALA A 544 -20.92 -12.46 1.99
N GLU A 545 -19.73 -12.22 1.49
CA GLU A 545 -18.51 -12.91 1.94
C GLU A 545 -18.20 -12.61 3.42
N LYS A 546 -18.42 -11.38 3.86
CA LYS A 546 -18.26 -10.99 5.27
C LYS A 546 -19.28 -11.66 6.17
N GLU A 547 -20.55 -11.71 5.76
CA GLU A 547 -21.61 -12.42 6.49
C GLU A 547 -21.34 -13.93 6.55
N LEU A 548 -20.91 -14.54 5.44
CA LEU A 548 -20.55 -15.95 5.39
C LEU A 548 -19.44 -16.28 6.40
N LYS A 549 -18.44 -15.42 6.48
CA LYS A 549 -17.34 -15.59 7.45
C LYS A 549 -17.84 -15.47 8.89
N ASN A 550 -18.68 -14.50 9.17
CA ASN A 550 -19.26 -14.33 10.51
C ASN A 550 -20.08 -15.57 10.93
N VAL A 551 -20.93 -16.10 10.03
CA VAL A 551 -21.70 -17.31 10.26
C VAL A 551 -20.80 -18.54 10.48
N GLN A 552 -19.71 -18.66 9.73
CA GLN A 552 -18.73 -19.74 9.92
C GLN A 552 -18.05 -19.65 11.31
N ASP A 553 -17.70 -18.46 11.75
CA ASP A 553 -17.09 -18.23 13.06
C ASP A 553 -18.08 -18.52 14.20
N GLU A 554 -19.37 -18.19 14.04
CA GLU A 554 -20.42 -18.53 14.99
C GLU A 554 -20.66 -20.05 15.06
N LEU A 555 -20.74 -20.72 13.91
CA LEU A 555 -20.88 -22.18 13.85
C LEU A 555 -19.71 -22.88 14.53
N LYS A 556 -18.51 -22.37 14.37
CA LYS A 556 -17.33 -22.91 15.05
C LYS A 556 -17.44 -22.75 16.56
N LYS A 557 -17.83 -21.56 17.05
CA LYS A 557 -18.06 -21.32 18.49
C LYS A 557 -19.14 -22.23 19.07
N LEU A 558 -20.23 -22.45 18.33
CA LEU A 558 -21.30 -23.36 18.76
C LEU A 558 -20.83 -24.82 18.84
N ARG A 559 -20.01 -25.27 17.88
CA ARG A 559 -19.43 -26.62 17.93
C ARG A 559 -18.48 -26.78 19.11
N ASP A 560 -17.58 -25.84 19.34
CA ASP A 560 -16.66 -25.87 20.47
C ASP A 560 -17.40 -25.86 21.82
N ASN A 561 -18.50 -25.09 21.94
CA ASN A 561 -19.33 -25.09 23.13
C ASN A 561 -20.09 -26.43 23.32
N ASN A 562 -20.61 -27.02 22.26
CA ASN A 562 -21.27 -28.32 22.30
C ASN A 562 -20.29 -29.45 22.69
N GLU A 563 -19.07 -29.44 22.18
CA GLU A 563 -18.06 -30.39 22.58
C GLU A 563 -17.71 -30.27 24.08
N ARG A 564 -17.52 -29.05 24.59
CA ARG A 564 -17.29 -28.79 26.02
C ARG A 564 -18.45 -29.26 26.90
N LEU A 565 -19.68 -28.98 26.48
CA LEU A 565 -20.86 -29.42 27.21
C LEU A 565 -20.98 -30.96 27.26
N ASN A 566 -20.70 -31.61 26.12
CA ASN A 566 -20.70 -33.08 26.04
C ASN A 566 -19.59 -33.72 26.90
N GLU A 567 -18.39 -33.11 26.95
CA GLU A 567 -17.34 -33.56 27.86
C GLU A 567 -17.73 -33.38 29.33
N GLN A 568 -18.43 -32.31 29.68
CA GLN A 568 -18.88 -32.03 31.02
C GLN A 568 -19.95 -33.04 31.44
N ILE A 569 -20.95 -33.32 30.60
CA ILE A 569 -21.97 -34.32 30.81
C ILE A 569 -21.34 -35.71 31.00
N ARG A 570 -20.35 -36.11 30.18
CA ARG A 570 -19.63 -37.37 30.33
C ARG A 570 -18.92 -37.49 31.69
N LYS A 571 -18.27 -36.41 32.15
CA LYS A 571 -17.59 -36.39 33.45
C LYS A 571 -18.57 -36.48 34.61
N ASP A 572 -19.69 -35.78 34.53
CA ASP A 572 -20.71 -35.77 35.57
C ASP A 572 -21.45 -37.13 35.61
N THR A 573 -21.79 -37.71 34.47
CA THR A 573 -22.35 -39.06 34.37
C THR A 573 -21.40 -40.13 34.93
N LYS A 574 -20.09 -40.05 34.64
CA LYS A 574 -19.10 -40.97 35.17
C LYS A 574 -19.02 -40.87 36.70
N LYS A 575 -19.01 -39.66 37.28
CA LYS A 575 -19.02 -39.48 38.74
C LYS A 575 -20.29 -40.05 39.38
N LEU A 576 -21.45 -39.84 38.76
CA LEU A 576 -22.71 -40.37 39.23
C LEU A 576 -22.71 -41.89 39.25
N ILE A 577 -22.24 -42.53 38.18
CA ILE A 577 -22.08 -43.99 38.11
C ILE A 577 -21.12 -44.49 39.18
N GLU A 578 -19.97 -43.86 39.36
CA GLU A 578 -18.97 -44.28 40.38
C GLU A 578 -19.54 -44.16 41.80
N SER A 579 -20.29 -43.10 42.11
CA SER A 579 -20.93 -42.94 43.43
C SER A 579 -22.01 -43.98 43.66
N SER A 580 -22.83 -44.28 42.65
CA SER A 580 -23.89 -45.30 42.77
C SER A 580 -23.38 -46.71 42.90
N VAL A 581 -22.29 -47.04 42.20
CA VAL A 581 -21.62 -48.36 42.35
C VAL A 581 -21.00 -48.51 43.74
N SER A 582 -20.41 -47.42 44.30
CA SER A 582 -19.92 -47.42 45.66
C SER A 582 -21.02 -47.66 46.68
N GLU A 583 -22.13 -46.93 46.56
CA GLU A 583 -23.29 -47.08 47.48
C GLU A 583 -23.95 -48.47 47.38
N ALA A 584 -24.03 -49.04 46.17
CA ALA A 584 -24.50 -50.42 45.98
C ALA A 584 -23.56 -51.44 46.61
N ASN A 585 -22.24 -51.26 46.52
CA ASN A 585 -21.27 -52.16 47.16
C ASN A 585 -21.38 -52.09 48.69
N ASP A 586 -21.52 -50.92 49.26
CA ASP A 586 -21.69 -50.71 50.70
C ASP A 586 -22.94 -51.47 51.20
N ILE A 587 -24.08 -51.35 50.48
CA ILE A 587 -25.29 -52.08 50.79
C ILE A 587 -25.13 -53.62 50.66
N ILE A 588 -24.37 -54.07 49.67
CA ILE A 588 -24.06 -55.49 49.48
C ILE A 588 -23.18 -56.02 50.65
N ASP A 589 -22.26 -55.25 51.12
CA ASP A 589 -21.39 -55.68 52.23
C ASP A 589 -22.11 -55.65 53.55
N GLU A 590 -23.02 -54.68 53.81
CA GLU A 590 -23.95 -54.71 54.92
C GLU A 590 -24.86 -55.92 54.86
N LEU A 591 -25.45 -56.28 53.72
CA LEU A 591 -26.21 -57.50 53.52
C LEU A 591 -25.44 -58.79 53.81
N LYS A 592 -24.16 -58.86 53.43
CA LYS A 592 -23.28 -60.00 53.76
C LYS A 592 -23.02 -60.15 55.26
N GLU A 593 -22.87 -59.03 55.96
CA GLU A 593 -22.70 -59.05 57.42
C GLU A 593 -23.95 -59.50 58.12
N LEU A 594 -25.15 -59.10 57.68
CA LEU A 594 -26.44 -59.49 58.21
C LEU A 594 -26.79 -60.99 57.96
N LEU A 595 -26.35 -61.56 56.84
CA LEU A 595 -26.56 -62.96 56.49
C LEU A 595 -25.76 -63.93 57.42
N ASN A 596 -24.72 -63.44 58.08
CA ASN A 596 -23.86 -64.20 59.01
C ASN A 596 -24.45 -64.24 60.44
N LYS A 597 -25.63 -63.54 60.73
CA LYS A 597 -26.32 -63.53 62.04
C LYS A 597 -27.77 -63.93 61.84
N PRO A 598 -28.19 -65.21 62.23
CA PRO A 598 -29.59 -65.64 62.10
C PRO A 598 -30.44 -65.13 63.27
N ASP A 599 -31.00 -63.94 63.13
CA ASP A 599 -31.93 -63.34 64.07
C ASP A 599 -33.07 -62.65 63.29
N GLU A 600 -34.31 -62.62 63.88
CA GLU A 600 -35.48 -62.00 63.22
C GLU A 600 -35.30 -60.51 62.90
N GLN A 601 -34.44 -59.80 63.69
CA GLN A 601 -34.07 -58.40 63.47
C GLN A 601 -33.21 -58.25 62.21
N ALA A 602 -32.29 -59.18 61.96
CA ALA A 602 -31.39 -59.15 60.77
C ALA A 602 -32.19 -59.38 59.48
N LEU A 603 -33.31 -60.18 59.56
CA LEU A 603 -34.15 -60.37 58.40
C LEU A 603 -35.00 -59.14 58.06
N PHE A 604 -35.37 -58.35 59.06
CA PHE A 604 -36.07 -57.10 58.87
C PHE A 604 -35.14 -56.02 58.27
N GLU A 605 -33.93 -55.91 58.76
CA GLU A 605 -32.90 -54.98 58.20
C GLU A 605 -32.48 -55.36 56.78
N ALA A 606 -32.33 -56.65 56.48
CA ALA A 606 -32.02 -57.08 55.12
C ALA A 606 -33.16 -56.75 54.12
N ARG A 607 -34.42 -56.85 54.55
CA ARG A 607 -35.60 -56.41 53.75
C ARG A 607 -35.60 -54.90 53.52
N LYS A 608 -35.15 -54.09 54.50
CA LYS A 608 -35.04 -52.64 54.41
C LYS A 608 -33.91 -52.22 53.44
N LEU A 609 -32.80 -52.91 53.49
CA LEU A 609 -31.63 -52.70 52.55
C LEU A 609 -31.97 -53.10 51.11
N LYS A 610 -32.68 -54.24 50.93
CA LYS A 610 -33.18 -54.68 49.61
C LYS A 610 -34.13 -53.64 49.02
N LYS A 611 -35.05 -53.07 49.83
CA LYS A 611 -35.95 -52.01 49.38
C LYS A 611 -35.23 -50.72 49.03
N ARG A 612 -34.08 -50.43 49.68
CA ARG A 612 -33.26 -49.30 49.38
C ARG A 612 -32.51 -49.48 48.01
N LEU A 613 -32.03 -50.68 47.69
CA LEU A 613 -31.46 -51.06 46.40
C LEU A 613 -32.49 -50.99 45.25
N GLU A 614 -33.75 -51.46 45.52
CA GLU A 614 -34.90 -51.37 44.60
C GLU A 614 -35.27 -49.91 44.32
N ASN A 615 -35.24 -49.02 45.32
CA ASN A 615 -35.48 -47.59 45.15
C ASN A 615 -34.40 -46.87 44.36
N MET A 616 -33.13 -47.26 44.52
CA MET A 616 -32.05 -46.73 43.69
C MET A 616 -32.21 -47.09 42.21
N SER A 617 -32.71 -48.31 41.92
CA SER A 617 -33.02 -48.71 40.53
C SER A 617 -34.19 -47.90 39.95
N ALA A 618 -35.20 -47.57 40.78
CA ALA A 618 -36.31 -46.74 40.33
C ALA A 618 -35.98 -45.28 40.08
N GLU A 619 -35.06 -44.69 40.89
CA GLU A 619 -34.53 -43.33 40.64
C GLU A 619 -33.73 -43.24 39.34
N TYR A 620 -33.07 -44.33 38.89
CA TYR A 620 -32.42 -44.40 37.61
C TYR A 620 -33.38 -44.51 36.43
N GLU A 621 -34.50 -45.23 36.57
CA GLU A 621 -35.53 -45.29 35.53
C GLU A 621 -36.27 -43.94 35.34
N GLU A 622 -36.47 -43.13 36.40
CA GLU A 622 -37.02 -41.78 36.27
C GLU A 622 -36.09 -40.78 35.62
N ASN A 623 -34.75 -40.91 35.79
CA ASN A 623 -33.76 -40.06 35.14
C ASN A 623 -33.52 -40.43 33.67
N ASP A 624 -33.70 -41.67 33.25
CA ASP A 624 -33.59 -42.11 31.84
C ASP A 624 -34.75 -41.59 30.98
N ILE A 625 -35.92 -41.31 31.58
CA ILE A 625 -37.07 -40.73 30.86
C ILE A 625 -36.81 -39.28 30.42
N ASN A 626 -35.86 -38.57 31.04
CA ASN A 626 -35.45 -37.22 30.62
C ASN A 626 -34.29 -37.19 29.60
N ALA A 627 -33.66 -38.29 29.28
CA ALA A 627 -32.60 -38.42 28.28
C ALA A 627 -33.09 -38.88 26.89
N GLU A 628 -34.35 -39.28 26.74
CA GLU A 628 -34.97 -39.60 25.44
C GLU A 628 -35.63 -38.40 24.78
N TYR A 629 -34.83 -37.39 24.38
CA TYR A 629 -35.24 -36.36 23.43
C TYR A 629 -34.57 -36.55 22.10
N ASP A 630 -34.63 -37.74 21.48
CA ASP A 630 -34.38 -37.87 20.03
C ASP A 630 -34.79 -39.20 19.38
N GLN A 631 -35.80 -39.93 19.85
CA GLN A 631 -36.35 -41.07 19.10
C GLN A 631 -37.83 -41.39 19.43
N ASN A 632 -38.75 -40.47 19.09
CA ASN A 632 -40.16 -40.85 18.99
C ASN A 632 -40.69 -40.62 17.58
N LEU A 633 -40.07 -41.31 16.60
CA LEU A 633 -40.66 -41.52 15.31
C LEU A 633 -41.70 -42.68 15.43
N ASN A 634 -42.96 -42.34 15.67
CA ASN A 634 -44.02 -43.33 15.67
C ASN A 634 -44.26 -43.86 14.25
N PHE A 635 -43.76 -45.03 13.94
CA PHE A 635 -43.96 -45.70 12.66
C PHE A 635 -45.33 -46.41 12.61
N ILE A 636 -46.09 -46.21 11.54
CA ILE A 636 -47.39 -46.88 11.31
C ILE A 636 -47.25 -47.84 10.15
N GLY A 637 -47.68 -49.08 10.31
CA GLY A 637 -47.78 -50.07 9.23
C GLY A 637 -48.90 -49.72 8.25
N GLY A 638 -48.68 -49.86 6.95
CA GLY A 638 -49.65 -49.64 5.90
C GLY A 638 -49.03 -49.12 4.59
N GLU A 639 -49.80 -49.13 3.48
CA GLU A 639 -49.32 -48.57 2.23
C GLU A 639 -49.07 -47.08 2.31
N ILE A 640 -47.87 -46.64 1.83
CA ILE A 640 -47.45 -45.23 1.80
C ILE A 640 -48.13 -44.56 0.62
N LYS A 641 -48.85 -43.47 0.83
CA LYS A 641 -49.57 -42.67 -0.18
C LYS A 641 -48.92 -41.32 -0.41
N VAL A 642 -49.23 -40.71 -1.53
CA VAL A 642 -48.81 -39.33 -1.82
C VAL A 642 -49.37 -38.40 -0.75
N GLY A 643 -48.50 -37.62 -0.14
CA GLY A 643 -48.85 -36.71 0.96
C GLY A 643 -48.43 -37.21 2.35
N ASP A 644 -48.09 -38.51 2.51
CA ASP A 644 -47.61 -39.04 3.77
C ASP A 644 -46.21 -38.57 4.15
N GLU A 645 -45.96 -38.39 5.44
CA GLU A 645 -44.63 -38.17 5.96
C GLU A 645 -43.95 -39.51 6.19
N VAL A 646 -42.70 -39.62 5.68
CA VAL A 646 -41.93 -40.86 5.75
C VAL A 646 -40.53 -40.58 6.24
N TYR A 647 -40.02 -41.47 7.05
CA TYR A 647 -38.62 -41.49 7.42
C TYR A 647 -37.83 -42.35 6.40
N VAL A 648 -36.75 -41.78 5.92
CA VAL A 648 -35.90 -42.44 4.90
C VAL A 648 -34.67 -43.02 5.60
N ASP A 649 -34.64 -44.32 5.82
CA ASP A 649 -33.57 -45.03 6.54
C ASP A 649 -32.15 -44.78 5.96
N THR A 650 -32.05 -44.61 4.65
CA THR A 650 -30.75 -44.39 3.97
C THR A 650 -30.19 -42.98 4.09
N LEU A 651 -30.98 -42.02 4.49
CA LEU A 651 -30.61 -40.60 4.58
C LEU A 651 -30.80 -40.02 5.98
N ASP A 652 -31.32 -40.84 6.91
CA ASP A 652 -31.62 -40.46 8.29
C ASP A 652 -32.42 -39.15 8.39
N LYS A 653 -33.46 -39.00 7.52
CA LYS A 653 -34.27 -37.79 7.42
C LYS A 653 -35.73 -38.08 7.18
N VAL A 654 -36.56 -37.19 7.70
CA VAL A 654 -38.00 -37.20 7.44
C VAL A 654 -38.32 -36.38 6.21
N GLY A 655 -39.16 -36.90 5.32
CA GLY A 655 -39.60 -36.21 4.11
C GLY A 655 -41.04 -36.51 3.75
N LYS A 656 -41.62 -35.72 2.84
CA LYS A 656 -43.02 -35.88 2.40
C LYS A 656 -43.05 -36.50 1.00
N VAL A 657 -43.83 -37.53 0.83
CA VAL A 657 -44.00 -38.23 -0.45
C VAL A 657 -44.78 -37.34 -1.43
N THR A 658 -44.18 -37.06 -2.57
CA THR A 658 -44.74 -36.21 -3.66
C THR A 658 -45.32 -37.03 -4.81
N ALA A 659 -44.75 -38.21 -5.09
CA ALA A 659 -45.27 -39.11 -6.08
C ALA A 659 -44.91 -40.58 -5.78
N VAL A 660 -45.74 -41.51 -6.20
CA VAL A 660 -45.50 -42.94 -6.11
C VAL A 660 -45.38 -43.51 -7.54
N ASN A 661 -44.23 -44.06 -7.89
CA ASN A 661 -43.95 -44.58 -9.21
C ASN A 661 -44.35 -46.06 -9.32
N LYS A 662 -44.82 -46.50 -10.51
CA LYS A 662 -45.22 -47.88 -10.77
C LYS A 662 -44.10 -48.93 -10.57
N ASN A 663 -42.85 -48.48 -10.39
CA ASN A 663 -41.68 -49.35 -10.21
C ASN A 663 -41.29 -49.54 -8.72
N GLY A 664 -42.14 -49.17 -7.75
CA GLY A 664 -41.87 -49.34 -6.31
C GLY A 664 -40.89 -48.34 -5.75
N GLU A 665 -40.75 -47.17 -6.37
CA GLU A 665 -39.94 -46.05 -5.89
C GLU A 665 -40.85 -44.88 -5.53
N TYR A 666 -40.55 -44.20 -4.43
CA TYR A 666 -41.21 -43.00 -3.96
C TYR A 666 -40.37 -41.75 -4.28
N GLU A 667 -40.98 -40.72 -4.82
CA GLU A 667 -40.38 -39.38 -4.86
C GLU A 667 -40.71 -38.68 -3.57
N ILE A 668 -39.66 -38.29 -2.82
CA ILE A 668 -39.78 -37.72 -1.48
C ILE A 668 -39.14 -36.34 -1.48
N MET A 669 -39.82 -35.37 -0.94
CA MET A 669 -39.32 -34.04 -0.69
C MET A 669 -38.64 -34.01 0.68
N LEU A 670 -37.33 -33.82 0.70
CA LEU A 670 -36.47 -33.64 1.88
C LEU A 670 -36.06 -32.16 1.99
N GLY A 671 -36.86 -31.36 2.69
CA GLY A 671 -36.68 -29.91 2.68
C GLY A 671 -36.91 -29.33 1.25
N ALA A 672 -35.88 -28.69 0.66
CA ALA A 672 -35.95 -28.11 -0.70
C ALA A 672 -35.52 -29.08 -1.81
N VAL A 673 -35.14 -30.32 -1.51
CA VAL A 673 -34.57 -31.26 -2.49
C VAL A 673 -35.54 -32.44 -2.71
N LYS A 674 -35.85 -32.75 -3.98
CA LYS A 674 -36.58 -33.96 -4.36
C LYS A 674 -35.63 -35.11 -4.58
N THR A 675 -35.89 -36.26 -3.96
CA THR A 675 -35.08 -37.46 -4.16
C THR A 675 -35.99 -38.68 -4.44
N LYS A 676 -35.46 -39.70 -5.14
CA LYS A 676 -36.14 -40.97 -5.39
C LYS A 676 -35.56 -42.03 -4.47
N VAL A 677 -36.45 -42.69 -3.68
CA VAL A 677 -36.07 -43.71 -2.72
C VAL A 677 -36.92 -44.97 -2.93
N LYS A 678 -36.31 -46.13 -2.83
CA LYS A 678 -37.05 -47.42 -2.91
C LYS A 678 -37.97 -47.63 -1.71
N ALA A 679 -39.13 -48.15 -1.91
CA ALA A 679 -40.16 -48.36 -0.88
C ALA A 679 -39.65 -49.08 0.37
N LYS A 680 -38.73 -50.03 0.24
CA LYS A 680 -38.13 -50.80 1.34
C LYS A 680 -37.28 -49.96 2.31
N ASN A 681 -36.90 -48.77 1.92
CA ASN A 681 -36.03 -47.86 2.69
C ASN A 681 -36.85 -46.68 3.29
N CYS A 682 -38.19 -46.77 3.24
CA CYS A 682 -39.07 -45.73 3.73
C CYS A 682 -40.02 -46.34 4.80
N LYS A 683 -40.12 -45.67 5.93
CA LYS A 683 -41.06 -46.02 7.01
C LYS A 683 -42.08 -44.90 7.18
N ARG A 684 -43.38 -45.24 7.19
CA ARG A 684 -44.45 -44.27 7.33
C ARG A 684 -44.52 -43.74 8.77
N LEU A 685 -44.63 -42.43 8.94
CA LEU A 685 -44.78 -41.77 10.23
C LEU A 685 -46.25 -41.51 10.52
N ALA A 686 -46.65 -41.61 11.79
CA ALA A 686 -47.97 -41.22 12.23
C ALA A 686 -48.19 -39.71 12.02
N PRO A 687 -49.38 -39.30 11.54
CA PRO A 687 -49.64 -37.87 11.38
C PRO A 687 -49.62 -37.18 12.76
N THR A 688 -48.62 -36.37 12.98
CA THR A 688 -48.46 -35.58 14.20
C THR A 688 -49.55 -34.53 14.25
N LYS A 689 -50.53 -34.68 15.17
CA LYS A 689 -51.43 -33.58 15.55
C LYS A 689 -50.54 -32.51 16.21
N SER A 690 -50.21 -31.44 15.48
CA SER A 690 -49.46 -30.32 16.01
C SER A 690 -50.18 -29.67 17.18
N LYS A 691 -49.77 -29.99 18.40
CA LYS A 691 -49.97 -29.10 19.53
C LYS A 691 -48.95 -27.96 19.35
N SER A 692 -49.46 -26.79 19.02
CA SER A 692 -48.67 -25.56 19.00
C SER A 692 -48.04 -25.33 20.39
N GLN A 693 -46.79 -25.75 20.56
CA GLN A 693 -45.97 -25.22 21.63
C GLN A 693 -45.36 -23.90 21.14
N ARG A 694 -45.80 -22.83 21.76
CA ARG A 694 -45.22 -21.52 21.66
C ARG A 694 -43.77 -21.61 22.15
N VAL A 695 -42.82 -21.65 21.21
CA VAL A 695 -41.44 -21.36 21.53
C VAL A 695 -41.35 -19.85 21.68
N SER A 696 -41.16 -19.39 22.90
CA SER A 696 -40.82 -17.99 23.19
C SER A 696 -39.40 -17.73 22.69
N VAL A 697 -39.28 -17.27 21.45
CA VAL A 697 -38.03 -16.65 20.96
C VAL A 697 -37.90 -15.33 21.67
N SER A 698 -36.88 -15.24 22.52
CA SER A 698 -36.50 -14.03 23.22
C SER A 698 -36.30 -12.88 22.26
N LYS A 699 -36.86 -11.72 22.59
CA LYS A 699 -36.73 -10.42 21.98
C LYS A 699 -35.27 -10.07 21.63
N ALA A 700 -34.94 -10.12 20.35
CA ALA A 700 -33.72 -9.50 19.81
C ALA A 700 -33.91 -8.89 18.40
N PHE A 701 -35.14 -8.71 17.92
CA PHE A 701 -35.41 -7.88 16.73
C PHE A 701 -36.68 -7.04 16.96
N SER A 702 -36.56 -6.04 17.79
CA SER A 702 -37.56 -4.98 17.87
C SER A 702 -36.89 -3.65 17.56
N ASN A 703 -36.98 -3.23 16.28
CA ASN A 703 -37.10 -1.83 15.85
C ASN A 703 -37.07 -1.69 14.31
N ALA A 704 -37.68 -2.61 13.56
CA ALA A 704 -38.13 -2.30 12.22
C ALA A 704 -39.65 -1.98 12.32
N GLN A 705 -40.02 -0.73 12.09
CA GLN A 705 -41.42 -0.36 11.88
C GLN A 705 -41.94 -1.16 10.69
N ILE A 706 -42.83 -2.14 10.96
CA ILE A 706 -43.46 -2.94 9.92
C ILE A 706 -44.37 -1.99 9.14
N LYS A 707 -44.07 -1.77 7.89
CA LYS A 707 -44.89 -0.96 7.00
C LYS A 707 -46.18 -1.76 6.69
N THR A 708 -47.33 -1.20 7.04
CA THR A 708 -48.64 -1.75 6.70
C THR A 708 -49.17 -1.22 5.37
N GLU A 709 -48.40 -0.40 4.67
CA GLU A 709 -48.75 0.21 3.39
C GLU A 709 -47.55 0.13 2.42
N ILE A 710 -47.86 -0.21 1.17
CA ILE A 710 -46.93 -0.12 0.05
C ILE A 710 -47.46 0.85 -1.02
N ASN A 711 -46.57 1.73 -1.53
CA ASN A 711 -46.93 2.71 -2.54
C ASN A 711 -46.32 2.32 -3.88
N LEU A 712 -47.16 2.02 -4.88
CA LEU A 712 -46.79 1.60 -6.23
C LEU A 712 -47.08 2.66 -7.31
N LEU A 713 -47.33 3.90 -6.91
CA LEU A 713 -47.64 5.03 -7.84
C LEU A 713 -46.51 5.25 -8.84
N GLY A 714 -46.87 5.38 -10.10
CA GLY A 714 -45.93 5.69 -11.18
C GLY A 714 -45.10 4.50 -11.68
N LYS A 715 -45.35 3.27 -11.19
CA LYS A 715 -44.66 2.05 -11.61
C LYS A 715 -45.40 1.33 -12.74
N THR A 716 -44.65 0.54 -13.51
CA THR A 716 -45.23 -0.43 -14.45
C THR A 716 -45.80 -1.62 -13.68
N VAL A 717 -46.63 -2.44 -14.33
CA VAL A 717 -47.26 -3.61 -13.69
C VAL A 717 -46.19 -4.60 -13.21
N ASP A 718 -45.15 -4.84 -14.01
CA ASP A 718 -44.10 -5.80 -13.67
C ASP A 718 -43.22 -5.31 -12.47
N GLU A 719 -42.89 -4.03 -12.45
CA GLU A 719 -42.16 -3.43 -11.32
C GLU A 719 -42.98 -3.45 -10.04
N ALA A 720 -44.31 -3.19 -10.15
CA ALA A 720 -45.22 -3.23 -9.02
C ALA A 720 -45.35 -4.62 -8.44
N ILE A 721 -45.46 -5.67 -9.26
CA ILE A 721 -45.51 -7.07 -8.83
C ILE A 721 -44.22 -7.46 -8.13
N PHE A 722 -43.06 -7.07 -8.70
CA PHE A 722 -41.73 -7.36 -8.13
C PHE A 722 -41.54 -6.81 -6.70
N GLU A 723 -42.09 -5.64 -6.40
CA GLU A 723 -42.04 -5.06 -5.05
C GLU A 723 -43.16 -5.54 -4.13
N LEU A 724 -44.32 -5.88 -4.68
CA LEU A 724 -45.48 -6.31 -3.92
C LEU A 724 -45.29 -7.73 -3.36
N GLU A 725 -44.64 -8.62 -4.10
CA GLU A 725 -44.45 -10.02 -3.71
C GLU A 725 -43.66 -10.16 -2.41
N PRO A 726 -42.44 -9.60 -2.24
CA PRO A 726 -41.68 -9.70 -0.98
C PRO A 726 -42.41 -8.97 0.18
N PHE A 727 -43.15 -7.90 -0.09
CA PHE A 727 -43.89 -7.16 0.90
C PHE A 727 -45.05 -8.03 1.48
N LEU A 728 -45.75 -8.77 0.65
CA LEU A 728 -46.80 -9.68 1.10
C LEU A 728 -46.26 -10.86 1.94
N TYR A 729 -45.08 -11.39 1.59
CA TYR A 729 -44.43 -12.40 2.41
C TYR A 729 -44.01 -11.85 3.76
N GLN A 730 -43.41 -10.66 3.80
CA GLN A 730 -43.02 -9.98 5.04
C GLN A 730 -44.22 -9.69 5.93
N ALA A 731 -45.33 -9.23 5.35
CA ALA A 731 -46.57 -8.97 6.06
C ALA A 731 -47.18 -10.27 6.63
N SER A 732 -47.09 -11.38 5.89
CA SER A 732 -47.54 -12.69 6.32
C SER A 732 -46.70 -13.26 7.47
N GLU A 733 -45.36 -13.18 7.38
CA GLU A 733 -44.45 -13.60 8.45
C GLU A 733 -44.62 -12.77 9.71
N ALA A 734 -44.93 -11.49 9.56
CA ALA A 734 -45.19 -10.57 10.68
C ALA A 734 -46.60 -10.68 11.24
N ASN A 735 -47.45 -11.57 10.73
CA ASN A 735 -48.87 -11.73 11.10
C ASN A 735 -49.67 -10.43 11.04
N VAL A 736 -49.39 -9.57 10.03
CA VAL A 736 -50.17 -8.36 9.80
C VAL A 736 -51.52 -8.74 9.22
N PRO A 737 -52.67 -8.41 9.84
CA PRO A 737 -53.97 -8.89 9.41
C PRO A 737 -54.45 -8.30 8.09
N GLU A 738 -54.09 -7.05 7.82
CA GLU A 738 -54.50 -6.34 6.60
C GLU A 738 -53.42 -5.34 6.19
N VAL A 739 -53.16 -5.25 4.88
CA VAL A 739 -52.19 -4.31 4.30
C VAL A 739 -52.84 -3.47 3.19
N ARG A 740 -52.32 -2.28 3.00
CA ARG A 740 -52.79 -1.29 2.05
C ARG A 740 -51.85 -1.17 0.83
N VAL A 741 -52.37 -1.40 -0.35
CA VAL A 741 -51.62 -1.33 -1.61
C VAL A 741 -52.10 -0.11 -2.42
N VAL A 742 -51.26 0.93 -2.52
CA VAL A 742 -51.60 2.18 -3.21
C VAL A 742 -51.06 2.16 -4.65
N HIS A 743 -51.96 2.13 -5.64
CA HIS A 743 -51.62 2.06 -7.07
C HIS A 743 -52.15 3.26 -7.88
N GLY A 744 -52.93 4.13 -7.26
CA GLY A 744 -53.48 5.32 -7.89
C GLY A 744 -54.71 5.03 -8.79
N LYS A 745 -55.40 6.13 -9.15
CA LYS A 745 -56.62 6.09 -9.97
C LYS A 745 -56.36 6.04 -11.48
N GLY A 746 -55.22 6.45 -12.00
CA GLY A 746 -54.78 6.53 -13.41
C GLY A 746 -55.66 5.82 -14.46
N THR A 747 -55.05 5.19 -15.47
CA THR A 747 -55.76 4.43 -16.53
C THR A 747 -56.40 3.13 -16.03
N GLY A 748 -56.13 2.73 -14.79
CA GLY A 748 -56.55 1.46 -14.19
C GLY A 748 -55.77 0.24 -14.60
N ALA A 749 -54.73 0.36 -15.42
CA ALA A 749 -53.89 -0.74 -15.85
C ALA A 749 -53.13 -1.36 -14.67
N LEU A 750 -52.53 -0.53 -13.82
CA LEU A 750 -51.76 -0.98 -12.65
C LEU A 750 -52.69 -1.67 -11.62
N ARG A 751 -53.90 -1.10 -11.37
CA ARG A 751 -54.90 -1.72 -10.50
C ARG A 751 -55.28 -3.12 -10.99
N LYS A 752 -55.59 -3.30 -12.30
CA LYS A 752 -55.93 -4.60 -12.88
C LYS A 752 -54.81 -5.61 -12.77
N GLY A 753 -53.54 -5.18 -13.02
CA GLY A 753 -52.36 -6.03 -12.89
C GLY A 753 -52.15 -6.49 -11.45
N VAL A 754 -52.18 -5.57 -10.48
CA VAL A 754 -52.08 -5.86 -9.03
C VAL A 754 -53.18 -6.81 -8.56
N GLN A 755 -54.42 -6.55 -8.92
CA GLN A 755 -55.56 -7.43 -8.51
C GLN A 755 -55.47 -8.81 -9.17
N ALA A 756 -55.01 -8.92 -10.41
CA ALA A 756 -54.78 -10.20 -11.06
C ALA A 756 -53.70 -11.03 -10.35
N PHE A 757 -52.62 -10.38 -9.92
CA PHE A 757 -51.56 -11.01 -9.13
C PHE A 757 -52.05 -11.47 -7.72
N LEU A 758 -52.77 -10.62 -7.01
CA LEU A 758 -53.31 -10.92 -5.69
C LEU A 758 -54.30 -12.11 -5.66
N LYS A 759 -55.06 -12.33 -6.77
CA LYS A 759 -56.06 -13.39 -6.88
C LYS A 759 -55.48 -14.80 -6.76
N GLY A 760 -54.21 -15.00 -7.08
CA GLY A 760 -53.57 -16.33 -6.97
C GLY A 760 -52.48 -16.42 -5.90
N HIS A 761 -52.23 -15.38 -5.14
CA HIS A 761 -51.10 -15.29 -4.23
C HIS A 761 -51.31 -16.13 -2.94
N PRO A 762 -50.35 -16.96 -2.51
CA PRO A 762 -50.52 -17.90 -1.37
C PRO A 762 -50.75 -17.20 -0.02
N CYS A 763 -50.18 -15.99 0.18
CA CYS A 763 -50.32 -15.24 1.43
C CYS A 763 -51.59 -14.38 1.50
N VAL A 764 -52.38 -14.30 0.42
CA VAL A 764 -53.58 -13.46 0.37
C VAL A 764 -54.84 -14.28 0.68
N LYS A 765 -55.62 -13.82 1.62
CA LYS A 765 -56.91 -14.42 1.98
C LYS A 765 -58.03 -13.85 1.12
N GLU A 766 -58.15 -12.53 1.08
CA GLU A 766 -59.09 -11.79 0.25
C GLU A 766 -58.61 -10.38 0.04
N PHE A 767 -59.06 -9.71 -1.00
CA PHE A 767 -58.79 -8.31 -1.26
C PHE A 767 -60.02 -7.56 -1.75
N ARG A 768 -60.09 -6.27 -1.50
CA ARG A 768 -61.15 -5.38 -1.93
C ARG A 768 -60.64 -4.02 -2.33
N ASP A 769 -61.41 -3.28 -3.10
CA ASP A 769 -61.11 -1.86 -3.32
C ASP A 769 -61.28 -1.05 -2.04
N GLY A 770 -60.51 0.04 -1.91
CA GLY A 770 -60.67 0.97 -0.81
C GLY A 770 -62.02 1.67 -0.86
N VAL A 771 -62.56 1.96 0.32
CA VAL A 771 -63.81 2.73 0.47
C VAL A 771 -63.47 4.19 0.75
N TYR A 772 -64.53 5.03 0.82
CA TYR A 772 -64.39 6.45 1.13
C TYR A 772 -63.61 6.68 2.43
N GLY A 773 -62.47 7.43 2.36
CA GLY A 773 -61.54 7.58 3.47
C GLY A 773 -60.28 6.66 3.41
N GLU A 774 -60.28 5.58 2.64
CA GLU A 774 -59.15 4.64 2.43
C GLU A 774 -58.40 4.90 1.13
N GLY A 775 -58.86 5.82 0.27
CA GLY A 775 -58.26 6.18 -1.03
C GLY A 775 -59.09 5.72 -2.25
N ASP A 776 -60.28 5.22 -2.06
CA ASP A 776 -61.26 4.76 -3.07
C ASP A 776 -60.64 3.78 -4.08
N ASN A 777 -60.99 3.89 -5.37
CA ASN A 777 -60.45 3.05 -6.47
C ASN A 777 -58.95 3.23 -6.75
N GLY A 778 -58.20 4.04 -5.99
CA GLY A 778 -56.75 4.19 -6.08
C GLY A 778 -55.96 3.29 -5.13
N VAL A 779 -56.65 2.50 -4.30
CA VAL A 779 -56.07 1.63 -3.28
C VAL A 779 -56.77 0.24 -3.30
N THR A 780 -55.99 -0.80 -3.07
CA THR A 780 -56.52 -2.15 -2.81
C THR A 780 -56.14 -2.55 -1.38
N MET A 781 -57.16 -2.91 -0.57
CA MET A 781 -56.99 -3.45 0.76
C MET A 781 -56.85 -4.98 0.66
N VAL A 782 -55.81 -5.54 1.26
CA VAL A 782 -55.43 -6.93 1.14
C VAL A 782 -55.40 -7.57 2.52
N LYS A 783 -56.25 -8.55 2.77
CA LYS A 783 -56.20 -9.38 4.01
C LYS A 783 -55.22 -10.53 3.81
N ILE A 784 -54.29 -10.63 4.72
CA ILE A 784 -53.27 -11.67 4.73
C ILE A 784 -53.83 -12.93 5.42
N LYS A 785 -53.37 -14.11 4.94
CA LYS A 785 -53.79 -15.41 5.52
C LYS A 785 -53.18 -15.63 6.88
#